data_3160de9602384252da48ef5b4077f9d9
#
_entry.id   3160de9602384252da48ef5b4077f9d9
#
_cell.length_a   1.000
_cell.length_b   1.000
_cell.length_c   1.000
_cell.angle_alpha   90.00
_cell.angle_beta   90.00
_cell.angle_gamma   90.00
#
_symmetry.space_group_name_H-M   'P 1'
#
loop_
_entity.id
_entity.type
_entity.pdbx_description
1 polymer ?
#
loop_
_entity_poly.entity_id
_entity_poly.type
_entity_poly.pdbx_seq_one_letter_code
_entity_poly.pdbx_strand_id
1 'polypeptide(L)'
;MEIIAVQLDLGRQKERFDFIKGFVDNAKKWGYNTIILYIECSIRTKVTPFSDENDTYSLEEIKAIADYIENKGLNAIPAFENFYHIEKLLQYEEAAYLSEFTDERAEGRGWAPERFKRGAVGCTSNPGFNKFFDAYITEICSVFHGKYVHMGLDEVFEFAECPRCKARLEAGETKKGIFFSQVMHNYELVKSMGKTMLMWDDFFEYYDVVDALPRDIILCHWNYGFIGSETKGHWTNRVRKDWLSIYDRLGFNYIFCAYGSNASSTYNVDTLTDYALKHKPMGAILTIWERAASFYNGIYPLIALCGKLWNGQIKSFDDKVKVYEEVIGDREIAKLLLENQVLTSCLIGTNIGVKAEDDNFIKQLYRNVLKDFTDKLKTCLTDAKRISGEKRDILLDIYDFSLEKYLTYKINSLGYKAFDEYEKENFGNGVADFNEIFATLDEAEKSFEEINKSVDYLWKKYRDGIVSSGGLMEAEKTRRKTLVLRIKQSVEQNKGCGVLYLDTVTPDGFGSPKMKIIVKYAGVNAESELYFGSVKPEAVTFDLGGVVTIRFAMKNKPVEYVVLESFGEDSIFVSSVRLLVGGIKYSVCNAEKTRGKVINEQNITKCDTTFAELGESSGIKHLDDVSLAKKPNGVKLYFGKIV
;
A
#
# COMPACT_ATOMS: atom_id res chain seq x y z
N MET A 1 -10.04 -22.52 -17.70
CA MET A 1 -10.44 -21.11 -17.65
C MET A 1 -10.30 -20.52 -19.05
N GLU A 2 -11.21 -19.64 -19.44
CA GLU A 2 -11.16 -18.95 -20.74
C GLU A 2 -10.05 -17.89 -20.76
N ILE A 3 -9.88 -17.15 -19.67
CA ILE A 3 -8.86 -16.12 -19.51
C ILE A 3 -7.88 -16.54 -18.42
N ILE A 4 -6.60 -16.62 -18.76
CA ILE A 4 -5.49 -16.75 -17.83
C ILE A 4 -4.55 -15.60 -18.16
N ALA A 5 -4.61 -14.55 -17.34
CA ALA A 5 -3.98 -13.27 -17.65
C ALA A 5 -2.89 -12.89 -16.64
N VAL A 6 -1.90 -12.15 -17.14
CA VAL A 6 -0.95 -11.40 -16.33
C VAL A 6 -1.01 -9.92 -16.73
N GLN A 7 -0.97 -9.04 -15.74
CA GLN A 7 -0.97 -7.61 -15.94
C GLN A 7 0.46 -7.10 -16.12
N LEU A 8 0.63 -6.25 -17.12
CA LEU A 8 1.83 -5.43 -17.34
C LEU A 8 1.44 -3.96 -17.12
N ASP A 9 2.00 -3.37 -16.08
CA ASP A 9 1.75 -1.98 -15.72
C ASP A 9 2.63 -1.05 -16.56
N LEU A 10 2.00 -0.33 -17.48
CA LEU A 10 2.61 0.70 -18.33
C LEU A 10 2.29 2.12 -17.85
N GLY A 11 1.42 2.24 -16.84
CA GLY A 11 0.99 3.52 -16.29
C GLY A 11 2.05 4.19 -15.42
N ARG A 12 2.83 3.41 -14.68
CA ARG A 12 3.77 3.93 -13.69
C ARG A 12 5.16 4.18 -14.23
N GLN A 13 5.57 3.44 -15.26
CA GLN A 13 6.87 3.61 -15.94
C GLN A 13 6.79 3.20 -17.41
N LYS A 14 7.70 3.75 -18.21
CA LYS A 14 7.84 3.38 -19.61
C LYS A 14 8.85 2.25 -19.76
N GLU A 15 8.37 1.05 -20.08
CA GLU A 15 9.18 -0.13 -20.33
C GLU A 15 9.70 -0.16 -21.77
N ARG A 16 10.91 -0.66 -22.00
CA ARG A 16 11.46 -0.83 -23.35
C ARG A 16 10.69 -1.89 -24.12
N PHE A 17 10.51 -1.68 -25.42
CA PHE A 17 9.78 -2.63 -26.26
C PHE A 17 10.43 -4.03 -26.27
N ASP A 18 11.77 -4.10 -26.22
CA ASP A 18 12.45 -5.39 -26.14
C ASP A 18 12.18 -6.14 -24.83
N PHE A 19 12.07 -5.41 -23.72
CA PHE A 19 11.64 -5.97 -22.46
C PHE A 19 10.20 -6.50 -22.56
N ILE A 20 9.29 -5.71 -23.12
CA ILE A 20 7.88 -6.11 -23.30
C ILE A 20 7.78 -7.38 -24.16
N LYS A 21 8.55 -7.49 -25.24
CA LYS A 21 8.60 -8.72 -26.05
C LYS A 21 9.04 -9.92 -25.23
N GLY A 22 10.11 -9.78 -24.44
CA GLY A 22 10.59 -10.84 -23.55
C GLY A 22 9.54 -11.23 -22.50
N PHE A 23 8.88 -10.25 -21.91
CA PHE A 23 7.78 -10.48 -20.96
C PHE A 23 6.63 -11.29 -21.60
N VAL A 24 6.18 -10.91 -22.78
CA VAL A 24 5.12 -11.60 -23.53
C VAL A 24 5.53 -13.03 -23.89
N ASP A 25 6.76 -13.24 -24.35
CA ASP A 25 7.28 -14.57 -24.68
C ASP A 25 7.36 -15.48 -23.46
N ASN A 26 7.80 -14.94 -22.33
CA ASN A 26 7.83 -15.64 -21.05
C ASN A 26 6.42 -15.96 -20.56
N ALA A 27 5.49 -15.00 -20.60
CA ALA A 27 4.10 -15.22 -20.21
C ALA A 27 3.46 -16.35 -21.04
N LYS A 28 3.63 -16.33 -22.36
CA LYS A 28 3.16 -17.43 -23.23
C LYS A 28 3.78 -18.78 -22.85
N LYS A 29 5.08 -18.83 -22.65
CA LYS A 29 5.81 -20.04 -22.20
C LYS A 29 5.26 -20.60 -20.89
N TRP A 30 4.85 -19.73 -19.97
CA TRP A 30 4.30 -20.12 -18.67
C TRP A 30 2.79 -20.44 -18.69
N GLY A 31 2.13 -20.33 -19.85
CA GLY A 31 0.76 -20.78 -20.04
C GLY A 31 -0.30 -19.68 -19.95
N TYR A 32 0.09 -18.43 -19.99
CA TYR A 32 -0.87 -17.34 -20.12
C TYR A 32 -1.41 -17.28 -21.55
N ASN A 33 -2.68 -16.93 -21.68
CA ASN A 33 -3.32 -16.66 -22.97
C ASN A 33 -3.75 -15.20 -23.16
N THR A 34 -3.48 -14.36 -22.14
CA THR A 34 -3.91 -12.96 -22.14
C THR A 34 -2.88 -12.10 -21.43
N ILE A 35 -2.60 -10.93 -22.00
CA ILE A 35 -1.84 -9.86 -21.36
C ILE A 35 -2.78 -8.68 -21.14
N ILE A 36 -2.85 -8.19 -19.90
CA ILE A 36 -3.55 -6.94 -19.60
C ILE A 36 -2.51 -5.83 -19.58
N LEU A 37 -2.70 -4.85 -20.44
CA LEU A 37 -1.86 -3.65 -20.47
C LEU A 37 -2.54 -2.58 -19.62
N TYR A 38 -2.05 -2.38 -18.39
CA TYR A 38 -2.54 -1.31 -17.53
C TYR A 38 -1.94 0.01 -17.98
N ILE A 39 -2.78 0.88 -18.50
CA ILE A 39 -2.37 2.06 -19.28
C ILE A 39 -2.46 3.33 -18.45
N GLU A 40 -3.42 3.43 -17.52
CA GLU A 40 -3.82 4.72 -16.95
C GLU A 40 -4.03 5.76 -18.06
N CYS A 41 -3.23 6.85 -18.00
CA CYS A 41 -3.19 7.90 -19.03
C CYS A 41 -1.78 8.04 -19.64
N SER A 42 -1.11 6.92 -19.91
CA SER A 42 0.27 6.89 -20.38
C SER A 42 0.44 6.78 -21.91
N ILE A 43 -0.62 7.03 -22.67
CA ILE A 43 -0.58 7.02 -24.13
C ILE A 43 -0.88 8.42 -24.68
N ARG A 44 -0.04 8.88 -25.60
CA ARG A 44 -0.30 10.11 -26.33
C ARG A 44 -1.32 9.87 -27.44
N THR A 45 -2.36 10.68 -27.42
CA THR A 45 -3.43 10.68 -28.39
C THR A 45 -3.68 12.11 -28.89
N LYS A 46 -4.64 12.29 -29.78
CA LYS A 46 -5.04 13.63 -30.26
C LYS A 46 -5.56 14.52 -29.14
N VAL A 47 -6.10 13.95 -28.07
CA VAL A 47 -6.61 14.73 -26.93
C VAL A 47 -5.57 14.94 -25.83
N THR A 48 -4.41 14.26 -25.92
CA THR A 48 -3.29 14.40 -24.98
C THR A 48 -1.98 14.80 -25.65
N PRO A 49 -1.97 15.79 -26.60
CA PRO A 49 -0.74 16.18 -27.30
C PRO A 49 0.30 16.83 -26.39
N PHE A 50 -0.10 17.23 -25.19
CA PHE A 50 0.73 17.86 -24.16
C PHE A 50 1.48 16.85 -23.29
N SER A 51 1.15 15.56 -23.37
CA SER A 51 1.81 14.53 -22.53
C SER A 51 3.28 14.37 -22.92
N ASP A 52 4.13 14.24 -21.90
CA ASP A 52 5.57 14.08 -22.08
C ASP A 52 5.90 12.80 -22.86
N GLU A 53 6.58 12.95 -23.99
CA GLU A 53 6.95 11.82 -24.86
C GLU A 53 7.94 10.85 -24.23
N ASN A 54 8.73 11.33 -23.26
CA ASN A 54 9.69 10.49 -22.56
C ASN A 54 9.01 9.58 -21.51
N ASP A 55 7.77 9.91 -21.10
CA ASP A 55 7.02 9.19 -20.07
C ASP A 55 5.78 8.48 -20.60
N THR A 56 5.45 8.70 -21.85
CA THR A 56 4.26 8.16 -22.47
C THR A 56 4.58 7.44 -23.77
N TYR A 57 3.75 6.48 -24.12
CA TYR A 57 3.83 5.78 -25.40
C TYR A 57 3.11 6.56 -26.49
N SER A 58 3.58 6.53 -27.72
CA SER A 58 2.80 6.94 -28.88
C SER A 58 1.75 5.87 -29.22
N LEU A 59 0.74 6.23 -30.00
CA LEU A 59 -0.27 5.27 -30.46
C LEU A 59 0.37 4.16 -31.33
N GLU A 60 1.41 4.50 -32.12
CA GLU A 60 2.17 3.55 -32.93
C GLU A 60 2.97 2.56 -32.05
N GLU A 61 3.59 3.04 -30.95
CA GLU A 61 4.29 2.17 -30.02
C GLU A 61 3.31 1.18 -29.36
N ILE A 62 2.14 1.64 -28.92
CA ILE A 62 1.10 0.77 -28.33
C ILE A 62 0.55 -0.19 -29.38
N LYS A 63 0.32 0.25 -30.61
CA LYS A 63 -0.07 -0.64 -31.71
C LYS A 63 0.96 -1.76 -31.91
N ALA A 64 2.25 -1.41 -31.95
CA ALA A 64 3.30 -2.42 -32.11
C ALA A 64 3.33 -3.43 -30.96
N ILE A 65 3.05 -2.98 -29.71
CA ILE A 65 2.94 -3.86 -28.54
C ILE A 65 1.73 -4.77 -28.67
N ALA A 66 0.55 -4.23 -28.99
CA ALA A 66 -0.69 -5.01 -29.16
C ALA A 66 -0.54 -6.04 -30.29
N ASP A 67 -0.03 -5.61 -31.45
CA ASP A 67 0.23 -6.50 -32.59
C ASP A 67 1.19 -7.65 -32.22
N TYR A 68 2.24 -7.36 -31.44
CA TYR A 68 3.19 -8.39 -30.99
C TYR A 68 2.51 -9.44 -30.11
N ILE A 69 1.70 -9.00 -29.13
CA ILE A 69 0.93 -9.89 -28.24
C ILE A 69 -0.02 -10.76 -29.07
N GLU A 70 -0.81 -10.15 -29.96
CA GLU A 70 -1.82 -10.84 -30.77
C GLU A 70 -1.16 -11.80 -31.79
N ASN A 71 -0.04 -11.42 -32.39
CA ASN A 71 0.75 -12.29 -33.29
C ASN A 71 1.35 -13.51 -32.56
N LYS A 72 1.53 -13.44 -31.25
CA LYS A 72 1.89 -14.61 -30.43
C LYS A 72 0.66 -15.48 -30.10
N GLY A 73 -0.55 -15.12 -30.55
CA GLY A 73 -1.79 -15.83 -30.26
C GLY A 73 -2.29 -15.61 -28.83
N LEU A 74 -1.93 -14.49 -28.22
CA LEU A 74 -2.43 -14.04 -26.92
C LEU A 74 -3.47 -12.92 -27.10
N ASN A 75 -4.37 -12.76 -26.16
CA ASN A 75 -5.25 -11.60 -26.12
C ASN A 75 -4.48 -10.39 -25.54
N ALA A 76 -4.61 -9.24 -26.17
CA ALA A 76 -4.18 -7.95 -25.61
C ALA A 76 -5.41 -7.20 -25.09
N ILE A 77 -5.47 -6.93 -23.79
CA ILE A 77 -6.58 -6.19 -23.16
C ILE A 77 -6.03 -4.86 -22.66
N PRO A 78 -6.46 -3.72 -23.22
CA PRO A 78 -6.15 -2.43 -22.63
C PRO A 78 -6.95 -2.22 -21.35
N ALA A 79 -6.30 -1.77 -20.29
CA ALA A 79 -6.93 -1.42 -19.03
C ALA A 79 -6.73 0.08 -18.75
N PHE A 80 -7.84 0.77 -18.70
CA PHE A 80 -7.93 2.21 -18.50
C PHE A 80 -8.32 2.53 -17.06
N GLU A 81 -7.93 3.73 -16.63
CA GLU A 81 -8.52 4.43 -15.51
C GLU A 81 -9.17 5.70 -16.03
N ASN A 82 -10.42 5.91 -15.69
CA ASN A 82 -11.18 7.06 -16.21
C ASN A 82 -12.13 7.71 -15.21
N PHE A 83 -12.00 7.38 -13.93
CA PHE A 83 -12.73 8.04 -12.86
C PHE A 83 -11.82 8.33 -11.67
N TYR A 84 -11.06 7.33 -11.23
CA TYR A 84 -10.01 7.46 -10.23
C TYR A 84 -8.67 7.01 -10.85
N HIS A 85 -7.56 7.13 -10.14
CA HIS A 85 -6.20 6.82 -10.62
C HIS A 85 -5.81 7.55 -11.93
N ILE A 86 -6.34 8.76 -12.13
CA ILE A 86 -6.01 9.61 -13.29
C ILE A 86 -5.00 10.72 -12.95
N GLU A 87 -4.29 10.58 -11.83
CA GLU A 87 -3.31 11.56 -11.37
C GLU A 87 -2.19 11.83 -12.39
N LYS A 88 -1.83 10.83 -13.19
CA LYS A 88 -0.84 10.99 -14.26
C LYS A 88 -1.31 11.99 -15.33
N LEU A 89 -2.61 12.03 -15.60
CA LEU A 89 -3.21 13.02 -16.49
C LEU A 89 -3.35 14.38 -15.79
N LEU A 90 -3.83 14.37 -14.55
CA LEU A 90 -4.15 15.59 -13.81
C LEU A 90 -2.91 16.42 -13.40
N GLN A 91 -1.69 15.87 -13.53
CA GLN A 91 -0.48 16.66 -13.33
C GLN A 91 -0.30 17.76 -14.39
N TYR A 92 -0.89 17.60 -15.60
CA TYR A 92 -0.83 18.58 -16.68
C TYR A 92 -1.87 19.68 -16.52
N GLU A 93 -1.48 20.94 -16.78
CA GLU A 93 -2.38 22.09 -16.68
C GLU A 93 -3.54 22.00 -17.67
N GLU A 94 -3.28 21.47 -18.85
CA GLU A 94 -4.27 21.29 -19.92
C GLU A 94 -5.39 20.31 -19.53
N ALA A 95 -5.14 19.44 -18.58
CA ALA A 95 -6.10 18.45 -18.06
C ALA A 95 -6.66 18.83 -16.67
N ALA A 96 -6.17 19.89 -16.05
CA ALA A 96 -6.58 20.30 -14.71
C ALA A 96 -8.09 20.44 -14.53
N TYR A 97 -8.80 20.89 -15.58
CA TYR A 97 -10.26 21.06 -15.56
C TYR A 97 -11.05 19.77 -15.39
N LEU A 98 -10.41 18.60 -15.63
CA LEU A 98 -11.03 17.28 -15.45
C LEU A 98 -11.06 16.84 -13.98
N SER A 99 -10.23 17.45 -13.12
CA SER A 99 -10.16 17.09 -11.72
C SER A 99 -11.46 17.41 -10.97
N GLU A 100 -11.75 16.58 -9.98
CA GLU A 100 -12.75 16.87 -8.95
C GLU A 100 -12.32 18.08 -8.09
N PHE A 101 -11.02 18.34 -7.98
CA PHE A 101 -10.45 19.41 -7.15
C PHE A 101 -9.89 20.54 -8.01
N THR A 102 -10.30 21.77 -7.69
CA THR A 102 -9.84 22.97 -8.38
C THR A 102 -8.54 23.53 -7.80
N ASP A 103 -8.27 23.25 -6.54
CA ASP A 103 -7.11 23.77 -5.82
C ASP A 103 -6.02 22.69 -5.72
N GLU A 104 -4.76 23.12 -5.78
CA GLU A 104 -3.64 22.23 -5.54
C GLU A 104 -3.71 21.66 -4.10
N ARG A 105 -3.70 20.36 -3.98
CA ARG A 105 -3.67 19.70 -2.68
C ARG A 105 -2.23 19.56 -2.21
N ALA A 106 -1.90 20.30 -1.15
CA ALA A 106 -0.59 20.21 -0.48
C ALA A 106 -0.31 18.82 0.12
N GLU A 107 -1.32 17.99 0.27
CA GLU A 107 -1.24 16.63 0.82
C GLU A 107 -1.23 15.58 -0.31
N GLY A 108 -0.39 15.77 -1.31
CA GLY A 108 -0.10 14.68 -2.25
C GLY A 108 0.40 13.47 -1.49
N ARG A 109 0.00 12.27 -1.91
CA ARG A 109 0.52 11.02 -1.35
C ARG A 109 2.04 11.08 -1.41
N GLY A 110 2.71 11.06 -0.26
CA GLY A 110 4.08 11.52 -0.05
C GLY A 110 5.21 10.87 -0.87
N TRP A 111 4.87 9.91 -1.76
CA TRP A 111 5.84 9.26 -2.65
C TRP A 111 5.95 9.92 -4.03
N ALA A 112 4.96 10.72 -4.47
CA ALA A 112 5.00 11.47 -5.72
C ALA A 112 4.12 12.74 -5.64
N PRO A 113 4.54 13.77 -4.86
CA PRO A 113 3.69 14.93 -4.57
C PRO A 113 3.28 15.70 -5.84
N GLU A 114 4.18 15.85 -6.82
CA GLU A 114 3.88 16.55 -8.06
C GLU A 114 2.81 15.84 -8.90
N ARG A 115 2.85 14.50 -8.92
CA ARG A 115 1.89 13.67 -9.65
C ARG A 115 0.48 13.81 -9.04
N PHE A 116 0.38 13.94 -7.72
CA PHE A 116 -0.89 14.01 -6.99
C PHE A 116 -1.34 15.43 -6.62
N LYS A 117 -0.70 16.46 -7.14
CA LYS A 117 -1.02 17.85 -6.77
C LYS A 117 -2.49 18.25 -6.97
N ARG A 118 -3.22 17.56 -7.86
CA ARG A 118 -4.66 17.77 -8.10
C ARG A 118 -5.51 16.55 -7.72
N GLY A 119 -4.98 15.67 -6.85
CA GLY A 119 -5.63 14.41 -6.48
C GLY A 119 -5.58 13.39 -7.62
N ALA A 120 -6.39 12.34 -7.50
CA ALA A 120 -6.42 11.23 -8.43
C ALA A 120 -7.81 11.01 -9.06
N VAL A 121 -8.80 11.84 -8.71
CA VAL A 121 -10.20 11.64 -9.09
C VAL A 121 -10.68 12.69 -10.08
N GLY A 122 -11.42 12.25 -11.09
CA GLY A 122 -12.04 13.10 -12.09
C GLY A 122 -13.48 13.52 -11.75
N CYS A 123 -13.89 14.66 -12.25
CA CYS A 123 -15.25 15.16 -12.06
C CYS A 123 -16.18 14.72 -13.20
N THR A 124 -16.93 13.65 -13.01
CA THR A 124 -17.89 13.14 -14.00
C THR A 124 -19.09 14.08 -14.23
N SER A 125 -19.28 15.07 -13.37
CA SER A 125 -20.27 16.15 -13.55
C SER A 125 -19.75 17.29 -14.44
N ASN A 126 -18.48 17.26 -14.83
CA ASN A 126 -17.95 18.19 -15.82
C ASN A 126 -18.32 17.71 -17.23
N PRO A 127 -19.02 18.54 -18.04
CA PRO A 127 -19.42 18.15 -19.40
C PRO A 127 -18.25 17.77 -20.32
N GLY A 128 -17.05 18.27 -20.05
CA GLY A 128 -15.83 17.95 -20.79
C GLY A 128 -15.23 16.61 -20.42
N PHE A 129 -15.58 16.04 -19.27
CA PHE A 129 -14.94 14.83 -18.73
C PHE A 129 -15.18 13.61 -19.62
N ASN A 130 -16.44 13.22 -19.80
CA ASN A 130 -16.77 12.06 -20.64
C ASN A 130 -16.36 12.30 -22.10
N LYS A 131 -16.55 13.52 -22.64
CA LYS A 131 -16.10 13.85 -23.99
C LYS A 131 -14.59 13.60 -24.19
N PHE A 132 -13.80 13.96 -23.18
CA PHE A 132 -12.34 13.72 -23.21
C PHE A 132 -12.02 12.22 -23.19
N PHE A 133 -12.56 11.48 -22.22
CA PHE A 133 -12.27 10.06 -22.07
C PHE A 133 -12.84 9.21 -23.19
N ASP A 134 -14.01 9.54 -23.73
CA ASP A 134 -14.57 8.85 -24.90
C ASP A 134 -13.63 8.94 -26.11
N ALA A 135 -13.09 10.14 -26.36
CA ALA A 135 -12.13 10.34 -27.45
C ALA A 135 -10.81 9.60 -27.19
N TYR A 136 -10.27 9.70 -25.96
CA TYR A 136 -9.05 9.05 -25.52
C TYR A 136 -9.13 7.53 -25.66
N ILE A 137 -10.16 6.93 -25.08
CA ILE A 137 -10.35 5.48 -25.05
C ILE A 137 -10.64 4.93 -26.45
N THR A 138 -11.50 5.62 -27.23
CA THR A 138 -11.83 5.19 -28.58
C THR A 138 -10.61 5.18 -29.49
N GLU A 139 -9.77 6.22 -29.42
CA GLU A 139 -8.55 6.29 -30.23
C GLU A 139 -7.58 5.15 -29.87
N ILE A 140 -7.38 4.88 -28.59
CA ILE A 140 -6.51 3.78 -28.16
C ILE A 140 -7.11 2.42 -28.51
N CYS A 141 -8.41 2.20 -28.27
CA CYS A 141 -9.06 0.95 -28.59
C CYS A 141 -9.05 0.62 -30.10
N SER A 142 -8.86 1.64 -30.97
CA SER A 142 -8.77 1.41 -32.43
C SER A 142 -7.55 0.58 -32.85
N VAL A 143 -6.53 0.45 -32.01
CA VAL A 143 -5.33 -0.35 -32.28
C VAL A 143 -5.32 -1.71 -31.59
N PHE A 144 -6.37 -2.05 -30.83
CA PHE A 144 -6.57 -3.35 -30.18
C PHE A 144 -7.67 -4.15 -30.90
N HIS A 145 -7.33 -5.32 -31.44
CA HIS A 145 -8.30 -6.16 -32.19
C HIS A 145 -9.13 -7.07 -31.27
N GLY A 146 -8.66 -7.30 -30.03
CA GLY A 146 -9.36 -8.12 -29.03
C GLY A 146 -10.74 -7.58 -28.66
N LYS A 147 -11.61 -8.47 -28.17
CA LYS A 147 -13.01 -8.15 -27.80
C LYS A 147 -13.18 -7.50 -26.42
N TYR A 148 -12.13 -7.42 -25.62
CA TYR A 148 -12.22 -7.01 -24.22
C TYR A 148 -11.55 -5.64 -23.98
N VAL A 149 -12.16 -4.85 -23.11
CA VAL A 149 -11.61 -3.57 -22.61
C VAL A 149 -11.87 -3.49 -21.10
N HIS A 150 -10.86 -3.23 -20.32
CA HIS A 150 -10.98 -3.02 -18.89
C HIS A 150 -11.08 -1.51 -18.58
N MET A 151 -12.12 -1.12 -17.85
CA MET A 151 -12.44 0.30 -17.61
C MET A 151 -12.07 0.78 -16.21
N GLY A 152 -11.29 0.01 -15.42
CA GLY A 152 -10.91 0.37 -14.06
C GLY A 152 -12.11 0.45 -13.12
N LEU A 153 -12.35 1.63 -12.55
CA LEU A 153 -13.46 1.97 -11.64
C LEU A 153 -13.25 1.48 -10.19
N ASP A 154 -11.99 1.23 -9.81
CA ASP A 154 -11.60 0.90 -8.45
C ASP A 154 -11.31 2.16 -7.62
N GLU A 155 -11.40 1.99 -6.30
CA GLU A 155 -10.96 2.95 -5.27
C GLU A 155 -11.46 4.41 -5.43
N VAL A 156 -12.65 4.63 -5.99
CA VAL A 156 -13.20 5.97 -6.27
C VAL A 156 -13.66 6.67 -4.98
N PHE A 157 -12.75 6.95 -4.05
CA PHE A 157 -13.11 7.39 -2.70
C PHE A 157 -13.49 8.86 -2.57
N GLU A 158 -12.79 9.77 -3.21
CA GLU A 158 -12.88 11.21 -2.95
C GLU A 158 -13.73 11.97 -3.97
N PHE A 159 -14.69 11.31 -4.61
CA PHE A 159 -15.54 11.95 -5.64
C PHE A 159 -16.77 12.65 -5.08
N ALA A 160 -17.42 13.43 -5.90
CA ALA A 160 -18.63 14.21 -5.58
C ALA A 160 -18.41 15.27 -4.49
N GLU A 161 -17.23 15.88 -4.47
CA GLU A 161 -16.85 16.93 -3.53
C GLU A 161 -16.80 18.33 -4.16
N CYS A 162 -16.73 18.43 -5.50
CA CYS A 162 -16.68 19.71 -6.19
C CYS A 162 -18.05 20.41 -6.22
N PRO A 163 -18.12 21.73 -6.50
CA PRO A 163 -19.38 22.46 -6.53
C PRO A 163 -20.41 21.90 -7.52
N ARG A 164 -19.97 21.35 -8.68
CA ARG A 164 -20.89 20.75 -9.67
C ARG A 164 -21.52 19.46 -9.13
N CYS A 165 -20.71 18.61 -8.51
CA CYS A 165 -21.21 17.36 -7.92
C CYS A 165 -22.10 17.64 -6.70
N LYS A 166 -21.74 18.62 -5.85
CA LYS A 166 -22.56 19.04 -4.72
C LYS A 166 -23.92 19.54 -5.17
N ALA A 167 -24.00 20.33 -6.24
CA ALA A 167 -25.28 20.78 -6.80
C ALA A 167 -26.18 19.62 -7.26
N ARG A 168 -25.61 18.52 -7.80
CA ARG A 168 -26.37 17.31 -8.13
C ARG A 168 -26.90 16.62 -6.87
N LEU A 169 -26.08 16.55 -5.82
CA LEU A 169 -26.50 15.97 -4.53
C LEU A 169 -27.61 16.80 -3.88
N GLU A 170 -27.52 18.13 -3.93
CA GLU A 170 -28.54 19.04 -3.44
C GLU A 170 -29.84 18.95 -4.26
N ALA A 171 -29.75 18.63 -5.54
CA ALA A 171 -30.90 18.36 -6.39
C ALA A 171 -31.54 16.97 -6.16
N GLY A 172 -31.04 16.20 -5.19
CA GLY A 172 -31.59 14.91 -4.78
C GLY A 172 -30.92 13.70 -5.41
N GLU A 173 -29.86 13.86 -6.18
CA GLU A 173 -29.06 12.72 -6.64
C GLU A 173 -28.20 12.15 -5.50
N THR A 174 -27.68 10.95 -5.65
CA THR A 174 -26.85 10.29 -4.63
C THR A 174 -25.45 10.00 -5.19
N LYS A 175 -24.46 9.86 -4.31
CA LYS A 175 -23.13 9.39 -4.72
C LYS A 175 -23.21 8.03 -5.45
N LYS A 176 -24.07 7.12 -4.99
CA LYS A 176 -24.40 5.86 -5.68
C LYS A 176 -24.88 6.09 -7.11
N GLY A 177 -25.78 7.06 -7.31
CA GLY A 177 -26.32 7.43 -8.64
C GLY A 177 -25.25 7.97 -9.57
N ILE A 178 -24.38 8.86 -9.06
CA ILE A 178 -23.26 9.41 -9.82
C ILE A 178 -22.29 8.30 -10.25
N PHE A 179 -21.90 7.41 -9.34
CA PHE A 179 -21.05 6.27 -9.64
C PHE A 179 -21.68 5.35 -10.69
N PHE A 180 -22.94 4.95 -10.47
CA PHE A 180 -23.67 4.08 -11.40
C PHE A 180 -23.79 4.69 -12.79
N SER A 181 -24.07 6.00 -12.88
CA SER A 181 -24.15 6.71 -14.16
C SER A 181 -22.83 6.64 -14.92
N GLN A 182 -21.68 6.74 -14.24
CA GLN A 182 -20.38 6.61 -14.89
C GLN A 182 -20.10 5.17 -15.34
N VAL A 183 -20.47 4.17 -14.53
CA VAL A 183 -20.37 2.75 -14.94
C VAL A 183 -21.16 2.52 -16.22
N MET A 184 -22.43 3.01 -16.29
CA MET A 184 -23.28 2.84 -17.45
C MET A 184 -22.77 3.60 -18.67
N HIS A 185 -22.23 4.82 -18.49
CA HIS A 185 -21.58 5.56 -19.58
C HIS A 185 -20.42 4.76 -20.19
N ASN A 186 -19.55 4.22 -19.35
CA ASN A 186 -18.42 3.38 -19.78
C ASN A 186 -18.89 2.11 -20.51
N TYR A 187 -19.95 1.48 -19.99
CA TYR A 187 -20.55 0.31 -20.62
C TYR A 187 -21.03 0.63 -22.03
N GLU A 188 -21.80 1.71 -22.22
CA GLU A 188 -22.32 2.11 -23.53
C GLU A 188 -21.18 2.49 -24.49
N LEU A 189 -20.14 3.17 -24.01
CA LEU A 189 -18.96 3.48 -24.81
C LEU A 189 -18.30 2.19 -25.33
N VAL A 190 -18.05 1.23 -24.45
CA VAL A 190 -17.39 -0.04 -24.82
C VAL A 190 -18.28 -0.85 -25.78
N LYS A 191 -19.59 -0.87 -25.55
CA LYS A 191 -20.56 -1.54 -26.46
C LYS A 191 -20.60 -0.87 -27.83
N SER A 192 -20.51 0.46 -27.91
CA SER A 192 -20.49 1.18 -29.18
C SER A 192 -19.29 0.80 -30.05
N MET A 193 -18.19 0.39 -29.44
CA MET A 193 -16.99 -0.16 -30.11
C MET A 193 -17.10 -1.64 -30.46
N GLY A 194 -18.23 -2.31 -30.17
CA GLY A 194 -18.44 -3.74 -30.39
C GLY A 194 -17.62 -4.63 -29.43
N LYS A 195 -17.25 -4.11 -28.27
CA LYS A 195 -16.40 -4.79 -27.29
C LYS A 195 -17.16 -5.14 -26.01
N THR A 196 -16.53 -5.93 -25.14
CA THR A 196 -17.06 -6.34 -23.84
C THR A 196 -16.26 -5.66 -22.72
N MET A 197 -16.98 -5.05 -21.78
CA MET A 197 -16.40 -4.32 -20.67
C MET A 197 -15.98 -5.26 -19.54
N LEU A 198 -14.77 -5.06 -19.01
CA LEU A 198 -14.30 -5.54 -17.73
C LEU A 198 -14.21 -4.35 -16.76
N MET A 199 -14.44 -4.59 -15.45
CA MET A 199 -14.26 -3.59 -14.40
C MET A 199 -13.89 -4.24 -13.08
N TRP A 200 -13.21 -3.48 -12.22
CA TRP A 200 -12.98 -3.86 -10.82
C TRP A 200 -14.29 -3.81 -10.03
N ASP A 201 -14.41 -4.61 -8.99
CA ASP A 201 -15.66 -4.83 -8.26
C ASP A 201 -15.70 -4.26 -6.83
N ASP A 202 -14.60 -3.66 -6.35
CA ASP A 202 -14.46 -3.21 -4.97
C ASP A 202 -15.54 -2.18 -4.54
N PHE A 203 -16.00 -1.35 -5.47
CA PHE A 203 -16.97 -0.32 -5.14
C PHE A 203 -18.37 -0.84 -4.85
N PHE A 204 -18.65 -2.12 -5.10
CA PHE A 204 -19.90 -2.75 -4.67
C PHE A 204 -19.98 -2.89 -3.14
N GLU A 205 -18.87 -2.79 -2.43
CA GLU A 205 -18.86 -2.74 -0.97
C GLU A 205 -19.42 -1.41 -0.43
N TYR A 206 -19.33 -0.34 -1.21
CA TYR A 206 -19.80 0.99 -0.86
C TYR A 206 -21.17 1.31 -1.47
N TYR A 207 -21.40 0.86 -2.69
CA TYR A 207 -22.61 1.14 -3.44
C TYR A 207 -23.22 -0.14 -4.00
N ASP A 208 -24.37 -0.53 -3.47
CA ASP A 208 -25.10 -1.73 -3.87
C ASP A 208 -25.75 -1.52 -5.25
N VAL A 209 -24.95 -1.66 -6.31
CA VAL A 209 -25.37 -1.46 -7.72
C VAL A 209 -25.33 -2.74 -8.53
N VAL A 210 -24.76 -3.83 -8.01
CA VAL A 210 -24.49 -5.06 -8.76
C VAL A 210 -25.72 -5.66 -9.42
N ASP A 211 -26.89 -5.60 -8.74
CA ASP A 211 -28.15 -6.12 -9.28
C ASP A 211 -28.65 -5.36 -10.52
N ALA A 212 -28.28 -4.08 -10.65
CA ALA A 212 -28.69 -3.22 -11.75
C ALA A 212 -27.75 -3.24 -12.95
N LEU A 213 -26.57 -3.87 -12.83
CA LEU A 213 -25.58 -3.91 -13.91
C LEU A 213 -26.00 -4.86 -15.05
N PRO A 214 -25.66 -4.54 -16.32
CA PRO A 214 -25.75 -5.47 -17.44
C PRO A 214 -24.96 -6.75 -17.18
N ARG A 215 -25.56 -7.90 -17.51
CA ARG A 215 -24.95 -9.22 -17.19
C ARG A 215 -23.80 -9.63 -18.11
N ASP A 216 -23.55 -8.88 -19.16
CA ASP A 216 -22.42 -9.08 -20.07
C ASP A 216 -21.18 -8.24 -19.68
N ILE A 217 -21.25 -7.44 -18.61
CA ILE A 217 -20.06 -6.90 -17.94
C ILE A 217 -19.34 -8.05 -17.24
N ILE A 218 -18.02 -8.12 -17.39
CA ILE A 218 -17.17 -9.09 -16.70
C ILE A 218 -16.60 -8.41 -15.45
N LEU A 219 -16.89 -8.99 -14.28
CA LEU A 219 -16.44 -8.45 -13.01
C LEU A 219 -15.05 -9.00 -12.65
N CYS A 220 -14.12 -8.13 -12.32
CA CYS A 220 -12.77 -8.49 -11.90
C CYS A 220 -12.70 -8.38 -10.38
N HIS A 221 -12.82 -9.52 -9.71
CA HIS A 221 -12.79 -9.63 -8.25
C HIS A 221 -11.35 -9.70 -7.75
N TRP A 222 -10.86 -8.61 -7.17
CA TRP A 222 -9.54 -8.57 -6.59
C TRP A 222 -9.56 -8.73 -5.06
N ASN A 223 -8.63 -9.50 -4.54
CA ASN A 223 -8.43 -9.66 -3.11
C ASN A 223 -6.94 -9.84 -2.83
N TYR A 224 -6.32 -8.84 -2.21
CA TYR A 224 -4.88 -8.80 -1.93
C TYR A 224 -4.54 -9.13 -0.49
N GLY A 225 -5.50 -9.65 0.27
CA GLY A 225 -5.29 -10.12 1.62
C GLY A 225 -4.25 -11.24 1.67
N PHE A 226 -3.56 -11.35 2.81
CA PHE A 226 -2.61 -12.44 3.04
C PHE A 226 -3.27 -13.81 2.84
N ILE A 227 -4.51 -13.96 3.25
CA ILE A 227 -5.36 -15.10 2.95
C ILE A 227 -6.57 -14.59 2.18
N GLY A 228 -6.69 -14.96 0.90
CA GLY A 228 -7.89 -14.73 0.12
C GLY A 228 -9.02 -15.62 0.62
N SER A 229 -10.18 -15.07 0.92
CA SER A 229 -11.32 -15.83 1.43
C SER A 229 -12.64 -15.14 1.12
N GLU A 230 -13.72 -15.89 1.23
CA GLU A 230 -15.11 -15.40 1.08
C GLU A 230 -15.48 -14.29 2.08
N THR A 231 -14.82 -14.23 3.22
CA THR A 231 -15.11 -13.25 4.28
C THR A 231 -14.25 -11.99 4.20
N LYS A 232 -13.26 -11.99 3.31
CA LYS A 232 -12.38 -10.86 3.05
C LYS A 232 -12.49 -10.55 1.57
N GLY A 233 -13.36 -9.63 1.21
CA GLY A 233 -13.32 -8.99 -0.11
C GLY A 233 -12.11 -8.05 -0.12
N HIS A 234 -11.86 -7.37 -1.16
CA HIS A 234 -10.82 -6.36 -1.38
C HIS A 234 -9.83 -6.22 -0.22
N TRP A 235 -9.78 -5.17 0.50
CA TRP A 235 -9.00 -5.06 1.73
C TRP A 235 -9.82 -4.75 2.97
N THR A 236 -11.08 -4.50 2.85
CA THR A 236 -11.94 -4.29 4.01
C THR A 236 -13.13 -5.23 4.07
N ASN A 237 -13.69 -5.62 2.95
CA ASN A 237 -14.99 -6.29 2.84
C ASN A 237 -15.95 -5.89 4.00
N ARG A 238 -16.21 -4.61 4.11
CA ARG A 238 -17.00 -4.01 5.21
C ARG A 238 -18.37 -4.66 5.33
N VAL A 239 -18.91 -5.14 4.22
CA VAL A 239 -20.23 -5.79 4.16
C VAL A 239 -20.15 -7.30 4.36
N ARG A 240 -18.96 -7.89 4.43
CA ARG A 240 -18.72 -9.33 4.63
C ARG A 240 -19.58 -10.23 3.74
N LYS A 241 -19.71 -9.85 2.47
CA LYS A 241 -20.45 -10.62 1.46
C LYS A 241 -19.51 -11.62 0.78
N ASP A 242 -20.05 -12.79 0.46
CA ASP A 242 -19.42 -13.73 -0.47
C ASP A 242 -19.76 -13.30 -1.90
N TRP A 243 -18.88 -12.48 -2.48
CA TRP A 243 -19.11 -11.87 -3.79
C TRP A 243 -19.17 -12.89 -4.90
N LEU A 244 -18.34 -13.94 -4.88
CA LEU A 244 -18.35 -14.94 -5.96
C LEU A 244 -19.66 -15.75 -5.97
N SER A 245 -20.19 -16.09 -4.80
CA SER A 245 -21.53 -16.69 -4.70
C SER A 245 -22.64 -15.76 -5.22
N ILE A 246 -22.50 -14.46 -4.99
CA ILE A 246 -23.45 -13.46 -5.50
C ILE A 246 -23.38 -13.42 -7.03
N TYR A 247 -22.18 -13.39 -7.62
CA TYR A 247 -21.99 -13.36 -9.07
C TYR A 247 -22.51 -14.63 -9.74
N ASP A 248 -22.22 -15.80 -9.17
CA ASP A 248 -22.78 -17.08 -9.62
C ASP A 248 -24.33 -17.04 -9.66
N ARG A 249 -24.95 -16.56 -8.58
CA ARG A 249 -26.41 -16.46 -8.44
C ARG A 249 -27.03 -15.48 -9.42
N LEU A 250 -26.34 -14.36 -9.68
CA LEU A 250 -26.81 -13.31 -10.58
C LEU A 250 -26.50 -13.60 -12.06
N GLY A 251 -25.68 -14.61 -12.33
CA GLY A 251 -25.30 -15.01 -13.68
C GLY A 251 -24.26 -14.10 -14.34
N PHE A 252 -23.40 -13.46 -13.56
CA PHE A 252 -22.27 -12.72 -14.10
C PHE A 252 -21.13 -13.64 -14.52
N ASN A 253 -20.42 -13.24 -15.57
CA ASN A 253 -19.07 -13.69 -15.80
C ASN A 253 -18.12 -12.88 -14.91
N TYR A 254 -17.15 -13.55 -14.29
CA TYR A 254 -16.16 -12.88 -13.44
C TYR A 254 -14.80 -13.56 -13.48
N ILE A 255 -13.78 -12.81 -13.14
CA ILE A 255 -12.38 -13.22 -13.10
C ILE A 255 -11.87 -12.92 -11.70
N PHE A 256 -11.18 -13.85 -11.06
CA PHE A 256 -10.52 -13.56 -9.80
C PHE A 256 -9.11 -13.01 -10.03
N CYS A 257 -8.70 -12.06 -9.20
CA CYS A 257 -7.50 -11.29 -9.40
C CYS A 257 -6.59 -11.39 -8.17
N ALA A 258 -5.55 -12.20 -8.28
CA ALA A 258 -4.56 -12.40 -7.24
C ALA A 258 -3.45 -11.35 -7.33
N TYR A 259 -2.77 -11.12 -6.20
CA TYR A 259 -1.73 -10.09 -6.05
C TYR A 259 -0.32 -10.62 -6.28
N GLY A 260 0.42 -9.96 -7.17
CA GLY A 260 1.81 -10.25 -7.45
C GLY A 260 2.73 -9.07 -7.13
N SER A 261 3.13 -8.90 -5.86
CA SER A 261 4.05 -7.82 -5.46
C SER A 261 5.51 -8.22 -5.44
N ASN A 262 5.79 -9.50 -5.30
CA ASN A 262 7.15 -10.05 -5.21
C ASN A 262 7.12 -11.57 -5.35
N ALA A 263 8.29 -12.20 -5.46
CA ALA A 263 8.42 -13.63 -5.63
C ALA A 263 7.82 -14.50 -4.50
N SER A 264 7.58 -13.93 -3.32
CA SER A 264 7.03 -14.67 -2.16
C SER A 264 5.51 -14.50 -1.97
N SER A 265 4.80 -13.79 -2.85
CA SER A 265 3.35 -13.55 -2.72
C SER A 265 2.47 -14.77 -3.04
N THR A 266 2.94 -15.99 -2.73
CA THR A 266 2.26 -17.23 -3.09
C THR A 266 1.04 -17.52 -2.22
N TYR A 267 1.00 -17.02 -0.98
CA TYR A 267 -0.09 -17.31 -0.06
C TYR A 267 -1.42 -16.73 -0.53
N ASN A 268 -1.42 -15.48 -1.00
CA ASN A 268 -2.60 -14.87 -1.60
C ASN A 268 -3.04 -15.64 -2.85
N VAL A 269 -2.08 -15.96 -3.73
CA VAL A 269 -2.36 -16.71 -4.97
C VAL A 269 -3.02 -18.06 -4.67
N ASP A 270 -2.45 -18.83 -3.73
CA ASP A 270 -2.97 -20.15 -3.38
C ASP A 270 -4.37 -20.05 -2.77
N THR A 271 -4.54 -19.22 -1.74
CA THR A 271 -5.81 -19.15 -0.98
C THR A 271 -6.94 -18.55 -1.79
N LEU A 272 -6.66 -17.52 -2.62
CA LEU A 272 -7.67 -16.96 -3.50
C LEU A 272 -8.03 -17.92 -4.62
N THR A 273 -7.05 -18.65 -5.18
CA THR A 273 -7.30 -19.69 -6.19
C THR A 273 -8.17 -20.80 -5.62
N ASP A 274 -7.84 -21.31 -4.41
CA ASP A 274 -8.60 -22.36 -3.75
C ASP A 274 -10.04 -21.93 -3.43
N TYR A 275 -10.24 -20.68 -3.05
CA TYR A 275 -11.57 -20.10 -2.86
C TYR A 275 -12.32 -20.00 -4.19
N ALA A 276 -11.71 -19.34 -5.19
CA ALA A 276 -12.37 -19.08 -6.47
C ALA A 276 -12.75 -20.35 -7.24
N LEU A 277 -11.95 -21.42 -7.13
CA LEU A 277 -12.25 -22.69 -7.79
C LEU A 277 -13.42 -23.49 -7.19
N LYS A 278 -13.95 -23.07 -6.04
CA LYS A 278 -15.25 -23.58 -5.53
C LYS A 278 -16.46 -23.00 -6.29
N HIS A 279 -16.22 -21.97 -7.07
CA HIS A 279 -17.18 -21.23 -7.88
C HIS A 279 -16.90 -21.43 -9.39
N LYS A 280 -17.51 -20.63 -10.25
CA LYS A 280 -17.40 -20.76 -11.69
C LYS A 280 -16.70 -19.56 -12.34
N PRO A 281 -15.48 -19.22 -11.94
CA PRO A 281 -14.78 -18.10 -12.53
C PRO A 281 -14.50 -18.36 -14.01
N MET A 282 -14.70 -17.34 -14.83
CA MET A 282 -14.32 -17.35 -16.24
C MET A 282 -12.80 -17.43 -16.41
N GLY A 283 -12.06 -16.83 -15.48
CA GLY A 283 -10.61 -16.74 -15.56
C GLY A 283 -9.94 -16.30 -14.28
N ALA A 284 -8.63 -16.06 -14.42
CA ALA A 284 -7.73 -15.57 -13.38
C ALA A 284 -6.81 -14.49 -13.94
N ILE A 285 -6.50 -13.49 -13.13
CA ILE A 285 -5.52 -12.43 -13.41
C ILE A 285 -4.50 -12.41 -12.29
N LEU A 286 -3.21 -12.41 -12.64
CA LEU A 286 -2.17 -11.96 -11.73
C LEU A 286 -2.00 -10.45 -11.92
N THR A 287 -2.49 -9.68 -10.96
CA THR A 287 -2.33 -8.23 -10.95
C THR A 287 -0.96 -7.87 -10.39
N ILE A 288 -0.23 -7.03 -11.10
CA ILE A 288 1.10 -6.58 -10.72
C ILE A 288 1.11 -5.06 -10.75
N TRP A 289 1.35 -4.47 -9.58
CA TRP A 289 1.45 -3.03 -9.41
C TRP A 289 2.92 -2.68 -9.21
N GLU A 290 3.54 -2.25 -10.29
CA GLU A 290 4.96 -1.97 -10.34
C GLU A 290 5.33 -0.81 -9.41
N ARG A 291 6.47 -0.94 -8.76
CA ARG A 291 7.09 0.15 -8.01
C ARG A 291 8.24 0.75 -8.81
N ALA A 292 8.46 2.04 -8.65
CA ALA A 292 9.47 2.78 -9.40
C ALA A 292 10.88 2.18 -9.35
N ALA A 293 11.25 1.54 -8.24
CA ALA A 293 12.58 1.00 -8.01
C ALA A 293 12.62 -0.54 -7.93
N SER A 294 11.58 -1.23 -8.41
CA SER A 294 11.56 -2.68 -8.57
C SER A 294 11.23 -3.05 -10.03
N PHE A 295 11.48 -4.28 -10.41
CA PHE A 295 11.38 -4.73 -11.78
C PHE A 295 10.54 -6.00 -11.88
N TYR A 296 9.94 -6.24 -13.03
CA TYR A 296 9.20 -7.47 -13.28
C TYR A 296 10.06 -8.72 -13.18
N ASN A 297 11.37 -8.59 -13.44
CA ASN A 297 12.32 -9.68 -13.36
C ASN A 297 12.26 -10.40 -12.00
N GLY A 298 12.23 -9.66 -10.90
CA GLY A 298 12.14 -10.21 -9.54
C GLY A 298 10.80 -10.90 -9.25
N ILE A 299 9.77 -10.64 -10.05
CA ILE A 299 8.44 -11.25 -9.90
C ILE A 299 8.27 -12.47 -10.84
N TYR A 300 9.13 -12.66 -11.81
CA TYR A 300 9.04 -13.77 -12.78
C TYR A 300 8.82 -15.15 -12.16
N PRO A 301 9.42 -15.53 -11.02
CA PRO A 301 9.13 -16.82 -10.39
C PRO A 301 7.65 -16.99 -10.06
N LEU A 302 7.01 -15.94 -9.51
CA LEU A 302 5.59 -15.95 -9.18
C LEU A 302 4.72 -15.94 -10.45
N ILE A 303 5.09 -15.15 -11.46
CA ILE A 303 4.37 -15.12 -12.74
C ILE A 303 4.39 -16.54 -13.37
N ALA A 304 5.56 -17.19 -13.40
CA ALA A 304 5.67 -18.55 -13.91
C ALA A 304 4.82 -19.56 -13.12
N LEU A 305 4.82 -19.43 -11.79
CA LEU A 305 3.99 -20.28 -10.94
C LEU A 305 2.51 -20.12 -11.22
N CYS A 306 2.00 -18.90 -11.26
CA CYS A 306 0.57 -18.63 -11.47
C CYS A 306 0.09 -19.17 -12.83
N GLY A 307 0.86 -18.92 -13.90
CA GLY A 307 0.50 -19.44 -15.22
C GLY A 307 0.40 -20.97 -15.23
N LYS A 308 1.37 -21.67 -14.64
CA LYS A 308 1.35 -23.14 -14.56
C LYS A 308 0.28 -23.66 -13.59
N LEU A 309 0.02 -22.97 -12.47
CA LEU A 309 -0.99 -23.32 -11.48
C LEU A 309 -2.40 -23.30 -12.10
N TRP A 310 -2.74 -22.20 -12.77
CA TRP A 310 -4.07 -22.01 -13.35
C TRP A 310 -4.33 -22.89 -14.59
N ASN A 311 -3.27 -23.42 -15.20
CA ASN A 311 -3.35 -24.48 -16.21
C ASN A 311 -3.33 -25.91 -15.61
N GLY A 312 -3.40 -26.04 -14.29
CA GLY A 312 -3.48 -27.33 -13.59
C GLY A 312 -2.20 -28.17 -13.63
N GLN A 313 -1.05 -27.55 -13.87
CA GLN A 313 0.25 -28.23 -13.95
C GLN A 313 0.94 -28.39 -12.59
N ILE A 314 0.50 -27.65 -11.57
CA ILE A 314 1.04 -27.71 -10.20
C ILE A 314 0.18 -28.64 -9.35
N LYS A 315 0.79 -29.71 -8.83
CA LYS A 315 0.12 -30.72 -8.01
C LYS A 315 0.72 -30.89 -6.62
N SER A 316 1.93 -30.37 -6.42
CA SER A 316 2.69 -30.52 -5.18
C SER A 316 3.55 -29.30 -4.89
N PHE A 317 4.02 -29.20 -3.65
CA PHE A 317 5.00 -28.19 -3.27
C PHE A 317 6.31 -28.32 -4.09
N ASP A 318 6.75 -29.57 -4.37
CA ASP A 318 7.94 -29.82 -5.18
C ASP A 318 7.78 -29.29 -6.64
N ASP A 319 6.57 -29.32 -7.19
CA ASP A 319 6.32 -28.71 -8.50
C ASP A 319 6.48 -27.18 -8.45
N LYS A 320 6.04 -26.53 -7.38
CA LYS A 320 6.29 -25.10 -7.17
C LYS A 320 7.79 -24.80 -7.09
N VAL A 321 8.52 -25.60 -6.32
CA VAL A 321 9.99 -25.46 -6.20
C VAL A 321 10.66 -25.60 -7.55
N LYS A 322 10.28 -26.60 -8.36
CA LYS A 322 10.83 -26.77 -9.73
C LYS A 322 10.60 -25.58 -10.62
N VAL A 323 9.40 -24.99 -10.57
CA VAL A 323 9.08 -23.79 -11.36
C VAL A 323 9.98 -22.61 -10.96
N TYR A 324 10.15 -22.38 -9.69
CA TYR A 324 11.02 -21.31 -9.18
C TYR A 324 12.49 -21.58 -9.54
N GLU A 325 12.97 -22.81 -9.35
CA GLU A 325 14.33 -23.24 -9.72
C GLU A 325 14.60 -23.02 -11.22
N GLU A 326 13.63 -23.36 -12.09
CA GLU A 326 13.75 -23.12 -13.53
C GLU A 326 13.99 -21.65 -13.86
N VAL A 327 13.30 -20.74 -13.16
CA VAL A 327 13.38 -19.29 -13.38
C VAL A 327 14.62 -18.69 -12.71
N ILE A 328 14.87 -19.02 -11.45
CA ILE A 328 15.93 -18.42 -10.62
C ILE A 328 17.29 -19.09 -10.90
N GLY A 329 17.30 -20.40 -11.15
CA GLY A 329 18.52 -21.19 -11.35
C GLY A 329 19.13 -21.69 -10.04
N ASP A 330 18.43 -21.57 -8.91
CA ASP A 330 18.88 -22.05 -7.60
C ASP A 330 17.72 -22.64 -6.80
N ARG A 331 17.83 -23.95 -6.49
CA ARG A 331 16.78 -24.69 -5.80
C ARG A 331 16.65 -24.30 -4.33
N GLU A 332 17.74 -23.97 -3.67
CA GLU A 332 17.73 -23.59 -2.27
C GLU A 332 17.01 -22.23 -2.08
N ILE A 333 17.35 -21.26 -2.92
CA ILE A 333 16.66 -19.96 -2.93
C ILE A 333 15.18 -20.12 -3.28
N ALA A 334 14.88 -20.93 -4.30
CA ALA A 334 13.50 -21.25 -4.70
C ALA A 334 12.68 -21.79 -3.52
N LYS A 335 13.24 -22.75 -2.81
CA LYS A 335 12.60 -23.36 -1.63
C LYS A 335 12.41 -22.37 -0.48
N LEU A 336 13.43 -21.57 -0.19
CA LEU A 336 13.38 -20.53 0.83
C LEU A 336 12.27 -19.50 0.58
N LEU A 337 12.13 -19.02 -0.67
CA LEU A 337 11.08 -18.09 -1.06
C LEU A 337 9.67 -18.65 -0.82
N LEU A 338 9.49 -19.94 -1.14
CA LEU A 338 8.19 -20.61 -1.05
C LEU A 338 7.84 -21.02 0.40
N GLU A 339 8.82 -21.51 1.17
CA GLU A 339 8.57 -22.01 2.53
C GLU A 339 8.38 -20.91 3.56
N ASN A 340 9.13 -19.82 3.44
CA ASN A 340 9.20 -18.82 4.50
C ASN A 340 8.43 -17.54 4.20
N GLN A 341 7.93 -17.37 2.99
CA GLN A 341 7.24 -16.13 2.57
C GLN A 341 8.03 -14.86 2.95
N VAL A 342 9.37 -14.93 2.83
CA VAL A 342 10.33 -13.97 3.42
C VAL A 342 10.17 -12.53 2.93
N LEU A 343 9.53 -12.33 1.79
CA LEU A 343 9.34 -11.00 1.21
C LEU A 343 7.92 -10.45 1.37
N THR A 344 6.98 -11.22 1.95
CA THR A 344 5.56 -10.85 2.02
C THR A 344 5.19 -9.94 3.16
N SER A 345 6.01 -9.79 4.19
CA SER A 345 5.58 -9.03 5.35
C SER A 345 5.46 -7.54 5.09
N CYS A 346 4.57 -6.90 5.85
CA CYS A 346 4.31 -5.49 5.79
C CYS A 346 5.50 -4.64 6.27
N LEU A 347 5.60 -3.43 5.76
CA LEU A 347 6.54 -2.43 6.23
C LEU A 347 6.06 -1.89 7.58
N ILE A 348 6.94 -1.82 8.53
CA ILE A 348 6.70 -1.17 9.82
C ILE A 348 7.14 0.28 9.70
N GLY A 349 6.33 1.19 10.20
CA GLY A 349 6.65 2.62 10.18
C GLY A 349 7.96 2.96 10.89
N THR A 350 8.71 3.89 10.33
CA THR A 350 10.04 4.31 10.79
C THR A 350 9.99 5.64 11.52
N ASN A 351 9.40 5.68 12.68
CA ASN A 351 9.39 6.91 13.47
C ASN A 351 10.17 6.73 14.76
N ILE A 352 11.41 7.22 14.80
CA ILE A 352 12.28 7.10 15.99
C ILE A 352 11.80 7.93 17.17
N GLY A 353 11.08 9.03 16.91
CA GLY A 353 10.45 9.81 17.97
C GLY A 353 9.25 9.13 18.61
N VAL A 354 8.80 8.00 18.05
CA VAL A 354 7.65 7.23 18.51
C VAL A 354 7.99 5.75 18.44
N LYS A 355 7.96 5.06 19.58
CA LYS A 355 8.16 3.61 19.66
C LYS A 355 6.83 2.93 19.97
N ALA A 356 6.42 2.01 19.10
CA ALA A 356 5.36 1.07 19.40
C ALA A 356 5.98 -0.24 19.90
N GLU A 357 5.58 -0.70 21.06
CA GLU A 357 6.07 -1.96 21.64
C GLU A 357 5.39 -3.16 20.98
N ASP A 358 5.88 -3.47 19.79
CA ASP A 358 5.35 -4.55 19.00
C ASP A 358 6.47 -5.41 18.35
N ASP A 359 7.68 -5.32 18.89
CA ASP A 359 8.78 -6.17 18.47
C ASP A 359 8.68 -7.55 19.16
N ASN A 360 7.59 -8.25 18.83
CA ASN A 360 7.33 -9.57 19.37
C ASN A 360 8.28 -10.61 18.74
N PHE A 361 8.29 -11.80 19.31
CA PHE A 361 9.10 -12.94 18.87
C PHE A 361 8.94 -13.24 17.36
N ILE A 362 7.73 -13.09 16.81
CA ILE A 362 7.46 -13.36 15.39
C ILE A 362 8.20 -12.38 14.49
N LYS A 363 8.22 -11.08 14.83
CA LYS A 363 8.94 -10.07 14.05
C LYS A 363 10.45 -10.27 14.13
N GLN A 364 10.98 -10.62 15.29
CA GLN A 364 12.40 -10.94 15.44
C GLN A 364 12.78 -12.18 14.63
N LEU A 365 11.95 -13.23 14.68
CA LEU A 365 12.14 -14.44 13.88
C LEU A 365 12.13 -14.12 12.39
N TYR A 366 11.15 -13.34 11.94
CA TYR A 366 11.04 -12.94 10.54
C TYR A 366 12.27 -12.14 10.08
N ARG A 367 12.75 -11.20 10.88
CA ARG A 367 13.96 -10.42 10.60
C ARG A 367 15.19 -11.31 10.42
N ASN A 368 15.35 -12.33 11.28
CA ASN A 368 16.46 -13.27 11.19
C ASN A 368 16.36 -14.13 9.93
N VAL A 369 15.18 -14.64 9.59
CA VAL A 369 14.94 -15.40 8.36
C VAL A 369 15.22 -14.54 7.12
N LEU A 370 14.80 -13.30 7.13
CA LEU A 370 15.02 -12.35 6.04
C LEU A 370 16.52 -12.02 5.88
N LYS A 371 17.25 -11.89 6.99
CA LYS A 371 18.71 -11.69 6.97
C LYS A 371 19.42 -12.90 6.36
N ASP A 372 19.14 -14.11 6.83
CA ASP A 372 19.73 -15.34 6.31
C ASP A 372 19.45 -15.52 4.81
N PHE A 373 18.23 -15.24 4.39
CA PHE A 373 17.83 -15.27 2.98
C PHE A 373 18.63 -14.23 2.15
N THR A 374 18.76 -13.01 2.64
CA THR A 374 19.49 -11.93 1.96
C THR A 374 20.98 -12.27 1.84
N ASP A 375 21.58 -12.83 2.89
CA ASP A 375 22.98 -13.26 2.88
C ASP A 375 23.22 -14.40 1.87
N LYS A 376 22.31 -15.36 1.76
CA LYS A 376 22.36 -16.43 0.75
C LYS A 376 22.24 -15.90 -0.68
N LEU A 377 21.34 -14.95 -0.92
CA LEU A 377 21.23 -14.26 -2.22
C LEU A 377 22.52 -13.53 -2.57
N LYS A 378 23.14 -12.84 -1.63
CA LYS A 378 24.42 -12.15 -1.82
C LYS A 378 25.51 -13.14 -2.24
N THR A 379 25.56 -14.29 -1.58
CA THR A 379 26.51 -15.36 -1.91
C THR A 379 26.30 -15.88 -3.33
N CYS A 380 25.06 -16.13 -3.74
CA CYS A 380 24.73 -16.55 -5.10
C CYS A 380 25.14 -15.51 -6.16
N LEU A 381 24.93 -14.22 -5.88
CA LEU A 381 25.30 -13.13 -6.78
C LEU A 381 26.80 -12.92 -6.90
N THR A 382 27.57 -13.22 -5.86
CA THR A 382 29.04 -13.12 -5.87
C THR A 382 29.70 -14.30 -6.57
N ASP A 383 29.06 -15.45 -6.62
CA ASP A 383 29.55 -16.63 -7.37
C ASP A 383 29.19 -16.52 -8.86
N ALA A 384 29.99 -15.76 -9.59
CA ALA A 384 29.80 -15.50 -11.02
C ALA A 384 29.80 -16.77 -11.91
N LYS A 385 30.25 -17.93 -11.42
CA LYS A 385 30.24 -19.20 -12.15
C LYS A 385 28.90 -19.92 -12.05
N ARG A 386 28.13 -19.61 -11.03
CA ARG A 386 26.90 -20.33 -10.69
C ARG A 386 25.70 -19.80 -11.48
N ILE A 387 25.54 -18.48 -11.59
CA ILE A 387 24.36 -17.86 -12.19
C ILE A 387 24.80 -16.66 -13.03
N SER A 388 24.29 -16.56 -14.27
CA SER A 388 24.63 -15.50 -15.21
C SER A 388 23.41 -15.06 -16.06
N GLY A 389 23.57 -13.97 -16.79
CA GLY A 389 22.54 -13.45 -17.71
C GLY A 389 21.26 -13.01 -16.99
N GLU A 390 20.11 -13.30 -17.58
CA GLU A 390 18.80 -12.89 -17.06
C GLU A 390 18.53 -13.45 -15.64
N LYS A 391 18.94 -14.68 -15.34
CA LYS A 391 18.77 -15.27 -14.01
C LYS A 391 19.53 -14.47 -12.94
N ARG A 392 20.69 -13.91 -13.29
CA ARG A 392 21.42 -13.03 -12.39
C ARG A 392 20.66 -11.73 -12.12
N ASP A 393 20.06 -11.14 -13.14
CA ASP A 393 19.27 -9.92 -12.97
C ASP A 393 18.00 -10.16 -12.14
N ILE A 394 17.36 -11.32 -12.33
CA ILE A 394 16.24 -11.75 -11.49
C ILE A 394 16.66 -11.83 -10.01
N LEU A 395 17.77 -12.50 -9.74
CA LEU A 395 18.30 -12.61 -8.38
C LEU A 395 18.77 -11.27 -7.82
N LEU A 396 19.30 -10.38 -8.65
CA LEU A 396 19.73 -9.04 -8.23
C LEU A 396 18.52 -8.22 -7.77
N ASP A 397 17.43 -8.21 -8.54
CA ASP A 397 16.21 -7.51 -8.17
C ASP A 397 15.57 -8.09 -6.88
N ILE A 398 15.53 -9.41 -6.74
CA ILE A 398 15.07 -10.07 -5.51
C ILE A 398 15.98 -9.71 -4.32
N TYR A 399 17.30 -9.65 -4.54
CA TYR A 399 18.27 -9.27 -3.51
C TYR A 399 18.08 -7.83 -3.05
N ASP A 400 17.98 -6.89 -3.98
CA ASP A 400 17.81 -5.48 -3.67
C ASP A 400 16.50 -5.25 -2.88
N PHE A 401 15.43 -5.89 -3.30
CA PHE A 401 14.15 -5.84 -2.58
C PHE A 401 14.24 -6.47 -1.19
N SER A 402 14.91 -7.62 -1.07
CA SER A 402 15.14 -8.32 0.20
C SER A 402 16.01 -7.48 1.14
N LEU A 403 17.10 -6.92 0.63
CA LEU A 403 18.02 -6.09 1.40
C LEU A 403 17.33 -4.82 1.90
N GLU A 404 16.56 -4.15 1.06
CA GLU A 404 15.80 -2.96 1.46
C GLU A 404 14.79 -3.29 2.57
N LYS A 405 14.07 -4.39 2.46
CA LYS A 405 13.18 -4.85 3.53
C LYS A 405 13.92 -5.17 4.82
N TYR A 406 15.01 -5.90 4.74
CA TYR A 406 15.83 -6.21 5.91
C TYR A 406 16.35 -4.95 6.59
N LEU A 407 16.89 -4.00 5.82
CA LEU A 407 17.35 -2.71 6.34
C LEU A 407 16.21 -1.92 6.99
N THR A 408 15.05 -1.91 6.38
CA THR A 408 13.87 -1.24 6.94
C THR A 408 13.51 -1.83 8.31
N TYR A 409 13.50 -3.16 8.46
CA TYR A 409 13.28 -3.80 9.75
C TYR A 409 14.39 -3.49 10.75
N LYS A 410 15.65 -3.55 10.30
CA LYS A 410 16.80 -3.25 11.15
C LYS A 410 16.74 -1.80 11.65
N ILE A 411 16.46 -0.87 10.76
CA ILE A 411 16.33 0.57 11.08
C ILE A 411 15.16 0.80 12.05
N ASN A 412 14.01 0.16 11.82
CA ASN A 412 12.87 0.29 12.72
C ASN A 412 13.21 -0.17 14.15
N SER A 413 14.01 -1.22 14.29
CA SER A 413 14.45 -1.67 15.63
C SER A 413 15.32 -0.65 16.37
N LEU A 414 15.91 0.31 15.66
CA LEU A 414 16.69 1.37 16.29
C LEU A 414 15.83 2.32 17.11
N GLY A 415 14.54 2.47 16.77
CA GLY A 415 13.59 3.20 17.59
C GLY A 415 13.49 2.64 19.00
N TYR A 416 13.45 1.31 19.14
CA TYR A 416 13.43 0.64 20.45
C TYR A 416 14.71 0.91 21.22
N LYS A 417 15.86 0.72 20.57
CA LYS A 417 17.16 0.99 21.18
C LYS A 417 17.30 2.46 21.59
N ALA A 418 16.87 3.39 20.75
CA ALA A 418 16.94 4.82 21.09
C ALA A 418 16.12 5.14 22.34
N PHE A 419 14.89 4.62 22.46
CA PHE A 419 14.08 4.84 23.65
C PHE A 419 14.66 4.14 24.89
N ASP A 420 15.25 2.96 24.76
CA ASP A 420 15.93 2.31 25.87
C ASP A 420 17.11 3.15 26.36
N GLU A 421 17.86 3.81 25.46
CA GLU A 421 18.92 4.74 25.85
C GLU A 421 18.38 6.06 26.46
N TYR A 422 17.28 6.62 25.94
CA TYR A 422 16.63 7.79 26.56
C TYR A 422 16.13 7.46 27.98
N GLU A 423 15.60 6.27 28.20
CA GLU A 423 15.15 5.84 29.51
C GLU A 423 16.31 5.65 30.50
N LYS A 424 17.44 5.06 30.07
CA LYS A 424 18.65 4.94 30.89
C LYS A 424 19.14 6.32 31.37
N GLU A 425 19.22 7.28 30.47
CA GLU A 425 19.64 8.63 30.79
C GLU A 425 18.68 9.31 31.78
N ASN A 426 17.38 9.14 31.57
CA ASN A 426 16.35 9.72 32.41
C ASN A 426 16.31 9.14 33.83
N PHE A 427 16.56 7.83 33.97
CA PHE A 427 16.56 7.16 35.26
C PHE A 427 17.90 7.26 35.99
N GLY A 428 18.94 7.80 35.37
CA GLY A 428 20.28 7.80 35.93
C GLY A 428 20.91 6.41 36.10
N ASN A 429 20.37 5.42 35.37
CA ASN A 429 20.79 4.00 35.44
C ASN A 429 22.02 3.70 34.56
N GLY A 430 22.66 4.72 34.00
CA GLY A 430 23.85 4.62 33.18
C GLY A 430 24.00 5.79 32.21
N VAL A 431 25.10 5.77 31.46
CA VAL A 431 25.33 6.71 30.36
C VAL A 431 24.69 6.15 29.12
N ALA A 432 23.86 6.96 28.44
CA ALA A 432 23.29 6.58 27.18
C ALA A 432 24.37 6.35 26.11
N ASP A 433 24.31 5.26 25.38
CA ASP A 433 25.21 4.93 24.27
C ASP A 433 24.47 4.75 22.96
N PHE A 434 24.61 5.72 22.08
CA PHE A 434 24.00 5.70 20.75
C PHE A 434 24.94 5.22 19.65
N ASN A 435 26.16 4.79 19.96
CA ASN A 435 27.18 4.43 18.96
C ASN A 435 26.72 3.29 18.06
N GLU A 436 26.08 2.25 18.62
CA GLU A 436 25.56 1.14 17.83
C GLU A 436 24.45 1.58 16.86
N ILE A 437 23.62 2.54 17.29
CA ILE A 437 22.54 3.09 16.46
C ILE A 437 23.14 3.81 15.25
N PHE A 438 24.09 4.71 15.47
CA PHE A 438 24.73 5.45 14.39
C PHE A 438 25.54 4.55 13.47
N ALA A 439 26.30 3.59 14.00
CA ALA A 439 27.03 2.62 13.19
C ALA A 439 26.09 1.80 12.28
N THR A 440 24.93 1.39 12.82
CA THR A 440 23.91 0.68 12.02
C THR A 440 23.32 1.56 10.92
N LEU A 441 23.07 2.83 11.20
CA LEU A 441 22.58 3.78 10.20
C LEU A 441 23.61 4.07 9.09
N ASP A 442 24.90 4.16 9.44
CA ASP A 442 25.99 4.33 8.47
C ASP A 442 26.16 3.10 7.57
N GLU A 443 25.98 1.90 8.13
CA GLU A 443 25.96 0.65 7.34
C GLU A 443 24.76 0.61 6.40
N ALA A 444 23.59 1.01 6.88
CA ALA A 444 22.37 1.06 6.07
C ALA A 444 22.48 2.07 4.91
N GLU A 445 23.09 3.23 5.16
CA GLU A 445 23.34 4.25 4.13
C GLU A 445 24.19 3.69 3.00
N LYS A 446 25.31 3.00 3.32
CA LYS A 446 26.17 2.36 2.33
C LYS A 446 25.43 1.27 1.54
N SER A 447 24.61 0.48 2.24
CA SER A 447 23.82 -0.57 1.59
C SER A 447 22.74 0.01 0.65
N PHE A 448 22.11 1.11 1.02
CA PHE A 448 21.18 1.81 0.13
C PHE A 448 21.88 2.41 -1.10
N GLU A 449 23.14 2.85 -0.97
CA GLU A 449 23.93 3.26 -2.14
C GLU A 449 24.22 2.09 -3.09
N GLU A 450 24.44 0.88 -2.56
CA GLU A 450 24.59 -0.33 -3.37
C GLU A 450 23.29 -0.65 -4.14
N ILE A 451 22.13 -0.63 -3.44
CA ILE A 451 20.82 -0.80 -4.06
C ILE A 451 20.60 0.24 -5.17
N ASN A 452 20.91 1.51 -4.92
CA ASN A 452 20.75 2.57 -5.92
C ASN A 452 21.60 2.31 -7.20
N LYS A 453 22.80 1.78 -7.05
CA LYS A 453 23.66 1.40 -8.20
C LYS A 453 23.07 0.23 -8.99
N SER A 454 22.53 -0.77 -8.29
CA SER A 454 21.85 -1.91 -8.93
C SER A 454 20.60 -1.47 -9.70
N VAL A 455 19.79 -0.61 -9.08
CA VAL A 455 18.59 -0.03 -9.71
C VAL A 455 18.96 0.75 -10.96
N ASP A 456 20.01 1.58 -10.93
CA ASP A 456 20.50 2.30 -12.11
C ASP A 456 20.94 1.36 -13.24
N TYR A 457 21.60 0.24 -12.90
CA TYR A 457 21.99 -0.78 -13.86
C TYR A 457 20.77 -1.45 -14.51
N LEU A 458 19.82 -1.94 -13.70
CA LEU A 458 18.61 -2.60 -14.20
C LEU A 458 17.72 -1.64 -14.99
N TRP A 459 17.63 -0.39 -14.55
CA TRP A 459 16.90 0.65 -15.26
C TRP A 459 17.41 0.86 -16.68
N LYS A 460 18.72 1.08 -16.83
CA LYS A 460 19.35 1.25 -18.15
C LYS A 460 19.14 0.03 -19.06
N LYS A 461 18.98 -1.14 -18.47
CA LYS A 461 18.85 -2.38 -19.23
C LYS A 461 17.42 -2.64 -19.70
N TYR A 462 16.44 -2.36 -18.88
CA TYR A 462 15.06 -2.79 -19.08
C TYR A 462 14.06 -1.67 -19.35
N ARG A 463 14.37 -0.45 -18.98
CA ARG A 463 13.45 0.68 -19.10
C ARG A 463 13.92 1.75 -20.05
N ASP A 464 12.96 2.37 -20.73
CA ASP A 464 13.16 3.59 -21.50
C ASP A 464 12.80 4.81 -20.63
N GLY A 465 13.34 5.95 -21.08
CA GLY A 465 12.99 7.22 -20.47
C GLY A 465 13.71 7.48 -19.16
N ILE A 466 14.04 8.70 -19.01
CA ILE A 466 14.74 9.19 -17.83
C ILE A 466 13.71 9.80 -16.85
N VAL A 467 12.42 9.94 -17.22
CA VAL A 467 11.81 11.16 -16.82
C VAL A 467 10.73 11.07 -15.76
N SER A 468 9.56 10.61 -15.95
CA SER A 468 8.64 10.63 -14.83
C SER A 468 8.77 9.40 -13.98
N SER A 469 9.13 8.31 -14.63
CA SER A 469 9.62 7.15 -13.92
C SER A 469 11.00 7.41 -13.32
N GLY A 470 11.86 8.21 -13.97
CA GLY A 470 13.08 8.74 -13.39
C GLY A 470 12.77 9.61 -12.18
N GLY A 471 11.69 10.37 -12.21
CA GLY A 471 11.19 11.11 -11.06
C GLY A 471 10.82 10.19 -9.90
N LEU A 472 10.13 9.09 -10.15
CA LEU A 472 9.82 8.09 -9.14
C LEU A 472 11.06 7.34 -8.64
N MET A 473 11.99 6.99 -9.52
CA MET A 473 13.26 6.38 -9.13
C MET A 473 14.10 7.32 -8.25
N GLU A 474 14.23 8.57 -8.65
CA GLU A 474 14.95 9.59 -7.86
C GLU A 474 14.23 9.90 -6.54
N ALA A 475 12.91 9.86 -6.53
CA ALA A 475 12.12 9.96 -5.30
C ALA A 475 12.42 8.80 -4.34
N GLU A 476 12.52 7.56 -4.83
CA GLU A 476 12.91 6.40 -4.02
C GLU A 476 14.34 6.49 -3.49
N LYS A 477 15.29 6.91 -4.32
CA LYS A 477 16.67 7.18 -3.87
C LYS A 477 16.70 8.26 -2.79
N THR A 478 15.95 9.34 -2.99
CA THR A 478 15.82 10.43 -2.02
C THR A 478 15.15 9.94 -0.75
N ARG A 479 14.12 9.10 -0.84
CA ARG A 479 13.45 8.48 0.30
C ARG A 479 14.44 7.69 1.17
N ARG A 480 15.24 6.80 0.56
CA ARG A 480 16.26 6.01 1.27
C ARG A 480 17.26 6.89 2.00
N LYS A 481 17.81 7.90 1.31
CA LYS A 481 18.74 8.87 1.91
C LYS A 481 18.08 9.68 3.03
N THR A 482 16.89 10.21 2.78
CA THR A 482 16.15 11.02 3.74
C THR A 482 15.76 10.21 4.97
N LEU A 483 15.41 8.93 4.79
CA LEU A 483 15.10 8.03 5.89
C LEU A 483 16.26 7.97 6.89
N VAL A 484 17.47 7.66 6.43
CA VAL A 484 18.66 7.57 7.29
C VAL A 484 18.95 8.91 7.96
N LEU A 485 18.94 10.01 7.21
CA LEU A 485 19.19 11.35 7.73
C LEU A 485 18.17 11.76 8.80
N ARG A 486 16.89 11.56 8.55
CA ARG A 486 15.83 11.89 9.52
C ARG A 486 15.98 11.12 10.82
N ILE A 487 16.39 9.85 10.73
CA ILE A 487 16.59 9.01 11.90
C ILE A 487 17.80 9.49 12.69
N LYS A 488 18.94 9.75 12.03
CA LYS A 488 20.12 10.33 12.69
C LYS A 488 19.76 11.63 13.41
N GLN A 489 19.07 12.54 12.72
CA GLN A 489 18.62 13.81 13.29
C GLN A 489 17.64 13.62 14.46
N SER A 490 16.67 12.71 14.33
CA SER A 490 15.71 12.43 15.39
C SER A 490 16.38 11.89 16.64
N VAL A 491 17.34 10.96 16.50
CA VAL A 491 18.11 10.44 17.65
C VAL A 491 18.90 11.55 18.33
N GLU A 492 19.61 12.39 17.56
CA GLU A 492 20.39 13.50 18.11
C GLU A 492 19.50 14.53 18.83
N GLN A 493 18.37 14.89 18.25
CA GLN A 493 17.45 15.89 18.80
C GLN A 493 16.76 15.41 20.08
N ASN A 494 16.57 14.10 20.23
CA ASN A 494 15.86 13.51 21.36
C ASN A 494 16.78 13.00 22.48
N LYS A 495 18.10 13.19 22.39
CA LYS A 495 19.01 12.93 23.51
C LYS A 495 18.56 13.71 24.74
N GLY A 496 18.49 13.05 25.88
CA GLY A 496 18.03 13.66 27.13
C GLY A 496 16.54 13.99 27.18
N CYS A 497 15.72 13.44 26.27
CA CYS A 497 14.27 13.67 26.26
C CYS A 497 13.55 13.02 27.45
N GLY A 498 12.36 13.54 27.79
CA GLY A 498 11.36 12.80 28.55
C GLY A 498 10.61 11.80 27.63
N VAL A 499 9.86 10.90 28.22
CA VAL A 499 9.08 9.90 27.49
C VAL A 499 7.62 9.92 27.93
N LEU A 500 6.72 10.04 26.95
CA LEU A 500 5.28 9.84 27.12
C LEU A 500 4.95 8.43 26.64
N TYR A 501 4.27 7.66 27.47
CA TYR A 501 3.79 6.31 27.15
C TYR A 501 2.28 6.36 26.96
N LEU A 502 1.79 5.76 25.88
CA LEU A 502 0.38 5.53 25.62
C LEU A 502 0.16 4.03 25.38
N ASP A 503 -0.62 3.40 26.22
CA ASP A 503 -1.12 2.06 25.96
C ASP A 503 -2.43 2.18 25.18
N THR A 504 -2.44 1.72 23.95
CA THR A 504 -3.58 1.88 23.03
C THR A 504 -4.09 0.55 22.54
N VAL A 505 -5.37 0.52 22.16
CA VAL A 505 -6.03 -0.61 21.50
C VAL A 505 -6.65 -0.14 20.22
N THR A 506 -6.39 -0.85 19.14
CA THR A 506 -7.13 -0.69 17.89
C THR A 506 -8.08 -1.87 17.73
N PRO A 507 -9.41 -1.65 17.76
CA PRO A 507 -10.39 -2.74 17.78
C PRO A 507 -10.34 -3.64 16.55
N ASP A 508 -9.96 -3.12 15.38
CA ASP A 508 -10.13 -3.79 14.09
C ASP A 508 -8.84 -4.08 13.35
N GLY A 509 -7.67 -3.76 13.92
CA GLY A 509 -6.37 -4.01 13.27
C GLY A 509 -6.11 -3.25 11.95
N PHE A 510 -7.06 -2.47 11.46
CA PHE A 510 -6.99 -1.81 10.15
C PHE A 510 -7.03 -0.28 10.18
N GLY A 511 -7.34 0.34 11.31
CA GLY A 511 -7.31 1.79 11.45
C GLY A 511 -5.89 2.28 11.75
N SER A 512 -5.38 3.25 11.00
CA SER A 512 -4.23 4.05 11.46
C SER A 512 -4.76 5.10 12.40
N PRO A 513 -4.60 4.96 13.72
CA PRO A 513 -5.05 5.99 14.64
C PRO A 513 -4.27 7.27 14.31
N LYS A 514 -4.99 8.30 13.89
CA LYS A 514 -4.42 9.62 13.68
C LYS A 514 -4.65 10.42 14.96
N MET A 515 -3.59 10.67 15.70
CA MET A 515 -3.64 11.34 16.97
C MET A 515 -2.72 12.57 16.98
N LYS A 516 -3.27 13.68 17.45
CA LYS A 516 -2.52 14.88 17.81
C LYS A 516 -2.35 14.89 19.32
N ILE A 517 -1.13 15.10 19.78
CA ILE A 517 -0.78 15.20 21.20
C ILE A 517 -0.29 16.61 21.42
N ILE A 518 -0.98 17.37 22.26
CA ILE A 518 -0.57 18.71 22.65
C ILE A 518 0.02 18.62 24.06
N VAL A 519 1.27 19.06 24.23
CA VAL A 519 1.95 19.02 25.52
C VAL A 519 2.14 20.44 26.05
N LYS A 520 1.64 20.70 27.22
CA LYS A 520 1.86 21.93 27.97
C LYS A 520 2.92 21.69 29.04
N TYR A 521 4.05 22.30 28.86
CA TYR A 521 5.11 22.25 29.88
C TYR A 521 4.92 23.31 30.94
N ALA A 522 5.22 22.99 32.20
CA ALA A 522 5.12 23.92 33.30
C ALA A 522 6.07 25.13 33.10
N GLY A 523 5.55 26.33 33.30
CA GLY A 523 6.28 27.57 33.12
C GLY A 523 6.59 27.96 31.66
N VAL A 524 6.00 27.30 30.68
CA VAL A 524 6.13 27.62 29.26
C VAL A 524 4.78 28.10 28.72
N ASN A 525 4.75 29.29 28.11
CA ASN A 525 3.50 29.87 27.59
C ASN A 525 2.97 29.14 26.34
N ALA A 526 3.86 28.61 25.49
CA ALA A 526 3.49 27.90 24.29
C ALA A 526 3.25 26.40 24.55
N GLU A 527 2.31 25.81 23.85
CA GLU A 527 2.12 24.37 23.76
C GLU A 527 3.03 23.77 22.69
N SER A 528 3.41 22.52 22.85
CA SER A 528 4.14 21.75 21.85
C SER A 528 3.22 20.69 21.27
N GLU A 529 3.29 20.47 19.97
CA GLU A 529 2.46 19.49 19.27
C GLU A 529 3.31 18.31 18.82
N LEU A 530 2.80 17.10 19.01
CA LEU A 530 3.33 15.84 18.51
C LEU A 530 2.22 15.17 17.71
N TYR A 531 2.58 14.50 16.63
CA TYR A 531 1.62 13.82 15.76
C TYR A 531 1.96 12.35 15.66
N PHE A 532 0.92 11.51 15.74
CA PHE A 532 1.00 10.08 15.49
C PHE A 532 0.02 9.71 14.38
N GLY A 533 0.44 8.89 13.43
CA GLY A 533 -0.46 8.37 12.39
C GLY A 533 -0.27 8.91 10.99
N SER A 534 0.81 9.66 10.73
CA SER A 534 1.28 9.87 9.35
C SER A 534 1.99 8.64 8.77
N VAL A 535 2.34 7.69 9.62
CA VAL A 535 2.88 6.39 9.26
C VAL A 535 1.82 5.38 9.67
N LYS A 536 1.27 4.63 8.72
CA LYS A 536 0.48 3.45 9.05
C LYS A 536 1.31 2.64 10.04
N PRO A 537 0.83 2.33 11.24
CA PRO A 537 1.31 1.17 11.94
C PRO A 537 0.85 -0.01 11.10
N GLU A 538 1.64 -0.35 10.06
CA GLU A 538 1.31 -1.48 9.23
C GLU A 538 1.33 -2.69 10.14
N ALA A 539 0.13 -3.14 10.41
CA ALA A 539 -0.22 -4.41 11.00
C ALA A 539 0.57 -4.74 12.26
N VAL A 540 0.36 -3.95 13.24
CA VAL A 540 0.62 -4.36 14.61
C VAL A 540 -0.24 -5.55 14.99
N THR A 541 -1.28 -5.83 14.27
CA THR A 541 -2.21 -6.87 14.66
C THR A 541 -2.59 -7.75 13.50
N PHE A 542 -1.86 -8.79 13.32
CA PHE A 542 -2.50 -10.01 12.92
C PHE A 542 -3.35 -10.51 14.10
N ASP A 543 -4.66 -10.30 14.05
CA ASP A 543 -5.74 -11.02 14.74
C ASP A 543 -5.60 -11.33 16.26
N LEU A 544 -4.62 -10.83 16.93
CA LEU A 544 -4.49 -11.01 18.38
C LEU A 544 -4.70 -9.66 19.02
N GLY A 545 -5.94 -9.24 19.23
CA GLY A 545 -6.28 -8.02 19.93
C GLY A 545 -5.31 -7.73 21.08
N GLY A 546 -4.33 -6.86 20.82
CA GLY A 546 -3.22 -6.60 21.73
C GLY A 546 -3.17 -5.12 22.13
N VAL A 547 -2.70 -4.87 23.34
CA VAL A 547 -2.28 -3.54 23.75
C VAL A 547 -0.98 -3.19 23.05
N VAL A 548 -0.96 -2.01 22.42
CA VAL A 548 0.25 -1.44 21.86
C VAL A 548 0.67 -0.29 22.75
N THR A 549 1.83 -0.41 23.35
CA THR A 549 2.46 0.72 24.05
C THR A 549 3.20 1.59 23.04
N ILE A 550 2.75 2.83 22.89
CA ILE A 550 3.41 3.84 22.06
C ILE A 550 4.23 4.73 22.98
N ARG A 551 5.49 4.95 22.65
CA ARG A 551 6.39 5.85 23.36
C ARG A 551 6.71 7.06 22.51
N PHE A 552 6.52 8.25 23.07
CA PHE A 552 6.84 9.53 22.43
C PHE A 552 7.99 10.22 23.14
N ALA A 553 9.00 10.63 22.37
CA ALA A 553 10.03 11.52 22.88
C ALA A 553 9.47 12.92 23.05
N MET A 554 9.74 13.53 24.19
CA MET A 554 9.26 14.85 24.55
C MET A 554 10.35 15.63 25.33
N LYS A 555 10.16 16.94 25.52
CA LYS A 555 11.11 17.70 26.30
C LYS A 555 11.16 17.17 27.74
N ASN A 556 12.38 17.00 28.28
CA ASN A 556 12.57 16.50 29.63
C ASN A 556 12.35 17.64 30.68
N LYS A 557 11.09 18.10 30.72
CA LYS A 557 10.61 19.16 31.61
C LYS A 557 9.31 18.78 32.25
N PRO A 558 9.00 19.27 33.46
CA PRO A 558 7.71 19.06 34.09
C PRO A 558 6.56 19.43 33.13
N VAL A 559 5.54 18.55 33.07
CA VAL A 559 4.37 18.73 32.23
C VAL A 559 3.21 19.18 33.10
N GLU A 560 2.49 20.19 32.65
CA GLU A 560 1.28 20.67 33.30
C GLU A 560 0.08 19.80 32.88
N TYR A 561 -0.03 19.56 31.57
CA TYR A 561 -1.04 18.65 31.00
C TYR A 561 -0.65 18.17 29.61
N VAL A 562 -1.31 17.10 29.17
CA VAL A 562 -1.29 16.62 27.81
C VAL A 562 -2.71 16.59 27.28
N VAL A 563 -2.94 17.06 26.05
CA VAL A 563 -4.21 16.88 25.34
C VAL A 563 -4.03 15.83 24.27
N LEU A 564 -4.89 14.82 24.27
CA LEU A 564 -4.96 13.80 23.21
C LEU A 564 -6.17 14.11 22.34
N GLU A 565 -5.96 14.30 21.05
CA GLU A 565 -7.00 14.57 20.05
C GLU A 565 -6.93 13.54 18.91
N SER A 566 -8.04 12.87 18.61
CA SER A 566 -8.17 12.08 17.39
C SER A 566 -8.55 13.00 16.24
N PHE A 567 -7.90 12.86 15.09
CA PHE A 567 -8.28 13.55 13.85
C PHE A 567 -8.50 12.59 12.67
N GLY A 568 -8.54 11.28 12.94
CA GLY A 568 -8.99 10.25 12.00
C GLY A 568 -10.48 9.98 12.08
N GLU A 569 -10.98 9.11 11.21
CA GLU A 569 -12.35 8.62 11.26
C GLU A 569 -12.55 7.56 12.35
N ASP A 570 -11.47 6.88 12.73
CA ASP A 570 -11.49 5.79 13.69
C ASP A 570 -11.30 6.28 15.13
N SER A 571 -11.98 5.64 16.07
CA SER A 571 -11.80 5.88 17.50
C SER A 571 -10.49 5.24 17.97
N ILE A 572 -9.73 5.95 18.78
CA ILE A 572 -8.55 5.41 19.45
C ILE A 572 -8.93 5.10 20.90
N PHE A 573 -8.63 3.87 21.31
CA PHE A 573 -8.82 3.45 22.70
C PHE A 573 -7.49 3.54 23.42
N VAL A 574 -7.44 4.32 24.49
CA VAL A 574 -6.26 4.50 25.33
C VAL A 574 -6.54 3.86 26.68
N SER A 575 -5.75 2.86 27.05
CA SER A 575 -5.89 2.16 28.32
C SER A 575 -5.08 2.77 29.44
N SER A 576 -3.92 3.39 29.11
CA SER A 576 -3.05 4.02 30.09
C SER A 576 -2.23 5.14 29.44
N VAL A 577 -1.94 6.18 30.21
CA VAL A 577 -1.05 7.28 29.83
C VAL A 577 -0.10 7.56 30.98
N ARG A 578 1.19 7.49 30.71
CA ARG A 578 2.25 7.67 31.72
C ARG A 578 3.33 8.59 31.18
N LEU A 579 4.03 9.30 32.08
CA LEU A 579 5.14 10.15 31.75
C LEU A 579 6.40 9.73 32.52
N LEU A 580 7.54 9.84 31.87
CA LEU A 580 8.87 9.75 32.47
C LEU A 580 9.61 11.05 32.17
N VAL A 581 9.85 11.86 33.18
CA VAL A 581 10.48 13.19 33.08
C VAL A 581 11.38 13.39 34.28
N GLY A 582 12.65 13.75 34.03
CA GLY A 582 13.64 14.02 35.08
C GLY A 582 13.84 12.85 36.06
N GLY A 583 13.74 11.60 35.53
CA GLY A 583 13.86 10.37 36.32
C GLY A 583 12.65 10.05 37.18
N ILE A 584 11.57 10.80 37.04
CA ILE A 584 10.33 10.61 37.81
C ILE A 584 9.24 10.10 36.89
N LYS A 585 8.54 9.04 37.35
CA LYS A 585 7.33 8.54 36.68
C LYS A 585 6.11 9.28 37.19
N TYR A 586 5.23 9.65 36.26
CA TYR A 586 3.94 10.27 36.54
C TYR A 586 2.84 9.46 35.88
N SER A 587 1.69 9.33 36.56
CA SER A 587 0.47 8.80 35.99
C SER A 587 -0.58 9.89 35.85
N VAL A 588 -1.64 9.62 35.10
CA VAL A 588 -2.78 10.53 35.00
C VAL A 588 -3.47 10.58 36.34
N CYS A 589 -3.63 11.76 36.90
CA CYS A 589 -4.35 11.99 38.15
C CYS A 589 -5.70 12.69 37.97
N ASN A 590 -5.90 13.35 36.82
CA ASN A 590 -7.16 14.00 36.47
C ASN A 590 -7.30 14.12 34.95
N ALA A 591 -8.52 14.14 34.44
CA ALA A 591 -8.78 14.33 33.02
C ALA A 591 -10.00 15.23 32.77
N GLU A 592 -9.95 16.01 31.71
CA GLU A 592 -10.97 16.94 31.30
C GLU A 592 -11.25 16.76 29.80
N LYS A 593 -12.52 16.60 29.43
CA LYS A 593 -12.89 16.66 28.00
C LYS A 593 -12.66 18.07 27.48
N THR A 594 -12.05 18.22 26.31
CA THR A 594 -11.70 19.53 25.73
C THR A 594 -12.89 20.46 25.48
N ARG A 595 -14.11 19.98 25.73
CA ARG A 595 -15.37 20.74 25.73
C ARG A 595 -16.07 20.76 27.12
N GLY A 596 -15.34 20.75 28.20
CA GLY A 596 -15.86 21.24 29.47
C GLY A 596 -16.52 20.23 30.42
N LYS A 597 -16.25 18.93 30.34
CA LYS A 597 -16.66 17.99 31.35
C LYS A 597 -15.45 17.36 32.03
N VAL A 598 -15.25 17.67 33.28
CA VAL A 598 -14.21 17.05 34.11
C VAL A 598 -14.58 15.58 34.37
N ILE A 599 -13.63 14.70 34.08
CA ILE A 599 -13.71 13.28 34.43
C ILE A 599 -13.04 13.12 35.79
N ASN A 600 -13.71 12.49 36.75
CA ASN A 600 -13.18 12.37 38.11
C ASN A 600 -12.03 11.34 38.17
N GLU A 601 -11.17 11.46 39.17
CA GLU A 601 -9.99 10.62 39.38
C GLU A 601 -10.29 9.13 39.44
N GLN A 602 -11.47 8.73 39.92
CA GLN A 602 -11.85 7.31 40.00
C GLN A 602 -12.02 6.63 38.66
N ASN A 603 -12.34 7.39 37.63
CA ASN A 603 -12.46 6.83 36.26
C ASN A 603 -11.12 6.71 35.57
N ILE A 604 -10.11 7.45 36.01
CA ILE A 604 -8.74 7.46 35.44
C ILE A 604 -7.86 6.39 36.08
N THR A 605 -8.01 6.16 37.38
CA THR A 605 -7.35 5.04 38.08
C THR A 605 -7.75 3.68 37.52
N LYS A 606 -8.90 3.59 36.90
CA LYS A 606 -9.30 2.39 36.13
C LYS A 606 -8.60 2.28 34.77
N CYS A 607 -7.99 3.35 34.26
CA CYS A 607 -7.18 3.30 33.03
C CYS A 607 -5.83 2.61 33.25
N ASP A 608 -5.35 2.52 34.49
CA ASP A 608 -4.15 1.74 34.85
C ASP A 608 -4.49 0.24 35.07
N THR A 609 -5.75 -0.14 34.93
CA THR A 609 -6.17 -1.53 35.07
C THR A 609 -5.91 -2.29 33.79
N THR A 610 -5.72 -3.58 33.95
CA THR A 610 -5.34 -4.49 32.90
C THR A 610 -6.34 -4.47 31.74
N PHE A 611 -5.85 -4.61 30.54
CA PHE A 611 -6.58 -4.73 29.29
C PHE A 611 -7.82 -5.65 29.33
N ALA A 612 -7.78 -6.66 30.20
CA ALA A 612 -8.90 -7.59 30.45
C ALA A 612 -10.17 -6.93 30.99
N GLU A 613 -10.08 -5.70 31.50
CA GLU A 613 -11.24 -4.98 32.06
C GLU A 613 -11.93 -4.04 31.05
N LEU A 614 -11.43 -4.01 29.81
CA LEU A 614 -11.84 -3.10 28.77
C LEU A 614 -12.69 -3.78 27.69
N GLY A 615 -13.95 -4.10 27.94
CA GLY A 615 -14.86 -4.38 26.87
C GLY A 615 -15.77 -5.59 26.90
N GLU A 616 -16.89 -5.59 26.20
CA GLU A 616 -17.93 -6.61 26.29
C GLU A 616 -17.83 -7.73 25.26
N SER A 617 -17.56 -7.48 24.02
CA SER A 617 -17.55 -8.52 22.96
C SER A 617 -16.17 -9.12 22.68
N SER A 618 -15.12 -8.41 23.04
CA SER A 618 -13.73 -8.82 22.98
C SER A 618 -13.08 -8.86 24.37
N GLY A 619 -13.85 -8.67 25.44
CA GLY A 619 -13.36 -8.41 26.77
C GLY A 619 -12.94 -6.95 27.01
N ILE A 620 -13.27 -5.99 26.13
CA ILE A 620 -12.79 -4.61 26.16
C ILE A 620 -13.90 -3.63 26.49
N LYS A 621 -13.82 -2.89 27.60
CA LYS A 621 -14.74 -1.80 27.92
C LYS A 621 -14.38 -0.54 27.14
N HIS A 622 -15.38 0.06 26.52
CA HIS A 622 -15.33 1.41 26.06
C HIS A 622 -14.98 2.33 27.22
N LEU A 623 -13.83 2.94 27.17
CA LEU A 623 -13.53 4.06 28.03
C LEU A 623 -14.13 5.32 27.37
N ASP A 624 -15.46 5.42 27.34
CA ASP A 624 -16.16 6.56 26.73
C ASP A 624 -15.66 7.90 27.22
N ASP A 625 -15.07 7.91 28.40
CA ASP A 625 -14.54 9.10 29.05
C ASP A 625 -13.11 9.44 28.66
N VAL A 626 -12.34 8.48 28.15
CA VAL A 626 -10.97 8.65 27.69
C VAL A 626 -10.79 8.25 26.22
N SER A 627 -11.82 7.72 25.57
CA SER A 627 -11.78 7.43 24.17
C SER A 627 -11.66 8.73 23.35
N LEU A 628 -10.71 8.76 22.46
CA LEU A 628 -10.55 9.84 21.50
C LEU A 628 -11.58 9.62 20.39
N ALA A 629 -12.83 9.94 20.67
CA ALA A 629 -13.89 9.81 19.69
C ALA A 629 -13.75 10.84 18.56
N LYS A 630 -14.40 10.55 17.44
CA LYS A 630 -14.49 11.35 16.21
C LYS A 630 -14.37 12.86 16.44
N LYS A 631 -13.65 13.56 15.55
CA LYS A 631 -13.53 15.02 15.53
C LYS A 631 -14.81 15.73 15.95
N PRO A 632 -14.75 16.70 16.83
CA PRO A 632 -13.60 17.41 17.39
C PRO A 632 -13.38 17.16 18.89
N ASN A 633 -13.34 15.91 19.31
CA ASN A 633 -13.26 15.56 20.74
C ASN A 633 -11.82 15.23 21.12
N GLY A 634 -11.32 15.89 22.15
CA GLY A 634 -10.05 15.63 22.77
C GLY A 634 -10.19 15.42 24.27
N VAL A 635 -9.16 14.85 24.87
CA VAL A 635 -9.05 14.66 26.32
C VAL A 635 -7.81 15.35 26.83
N LYS A 636 -7.98 16.19 27.85
CA LYS A 636 -6.89 16.88 28.55
C LYS A 636 -6.56 16.09 29.81
N LEU A 637 -5.33 15.67 29.94
CA LEU A 637 -4.87 14.80 31.01
C LEU A 637 -3.88 15.55 31.90
N TYR A 638 -4.08 15.48 33.19
CA TYR A 638 -3.18 16.03 34.22
C TYR A 638 -2.46 14.90 34.93
N PHE A 639 -1.22 15.13 35.34
CA PHE A 639 -0.32 14.10 35.84
C PHE A 639 0.05 14.34 37.30
N GLY A 640 0.01 13.28 38.08
CA GLY A 640 0.52 13.20 39.44
C GLY A 640 1.75 12.30 39.52
N LYS A 641 2.62 12.58 40.47
CA LYS A 641 3.79 11.76 40.73
C LYS A 641 3.38 10.40 41.24
N ILE A 642 3.93 9.34 40.66
CA ILE A 642 3.81 8.00 41.23
C ILE A 642 4.79 7.91 42.41
N VAL A 643 4.25 7.66 43.60
CA VAL A 643 5.04 7.53 44.81
C VAL A 643 5.67 6.15 44.90
#